data_6335d5af6109dd4aa24b06c99a33031d
#
_entry.id   6335d5af6109dd4aa24b06c99a33031d
#
_cell.length_a   1.000
_cell.length_b   1.000
_cell.length_c   1.000
_cell.angle_alpha   90.00
_cell.angle_beta   90.00
_cell.angle_gamma   90.00
#
_symmetry.space_group_name_H-M   'P 1'
#
loop_
_entity.id
_entity.type
_entity.pdbx_description
1 polymer ?
#
loop_
_entity_poly.entity_id
_entity_poly.type
_entity_poly.pdbx_seq_one_letter_code
_entity_poly.pdbx_strand_id
1 'polypeptide(L)'
;MKRDLKALIGQMTLEEKASLCSGSDFWHTQGIERLGIPAVMVTDGPHGLRKQAGEADHLGLNDSVEAVCFPAGCATGSSFDPDLLEHMGQVLGDECQAEDVSILLGPAVNIKRSPLCGRNFEYISEDPYLAGKLSAAYIRGVQSRGVGTSIKHFAANNQETRRLTISSDLSERALHEIYLPAFEEAVKAAQPKTVMCSYNKINGVYASENKMLLTDILRDQWGFEGYVVSDWGAANDRVKGLEAGLDLEMPSSNGYNDAKIVAAVQNGSLDEAVLDRAVERILKVVFSYVDARRPDTVFDRAKDHAEAVAVETQCAVLLTNQGVLPLGTDQKIAYIGEFAAAPRYQGGGSSHIHPSRVTSAWKVAQQKGRNVCYAKGFSAMRDEMTDAELAEAIQAAQNADVAVVFAGLPESFESEGYDRTSMELPACQNRLIDEIAKVQPHVVVVLHNGSAVELPWADRVSAILELYLGGEGVGEAADQLLYGEANPSGHLAETFPLRLQDNPSYLHFPGNDERVAYGEDVFVGYRYYDTKQVPVRFAFGHGLSYTEFAYSNLQLSAPALQDGQTVTVSVDVTNTGKVAGREVVQLYVRDKNGTPERPSKELRGFAKVLLEPGECKTVTLTLAARDLSYYEERLHDWFAPSGVYEVMVGRASDDIRLTAELSFTTEKQIPFVVTLTTTLGELLTCPKTAPTIMQLLAPLAQSAGTDGLDEGSMNMMKKMIMEMPLKSLVSVIPGDQVELLIQQMNLLLAQ
;
A
#
# COMPACT_ATOMS: atom_id res chain seq x y z
N MET A 1 37.21 7.29 9.89
CA MET A 1 37.23 8.56 10.71
C MET A 1 35.89 9.24 10.51
N LYS A 2 35.20 9.65 11.57
CA LYS A 2 33.92 10.39 11.44
C LYS A 2 34.23 11.73 10.74
N ARG A 3 33.66 11.97 9.54
CA ARG A 3 33.89 13.24 8.80
C ARG A 3 33.18 14.37 9.54
N ASP A 4 33.86 15.54 9.64
CA ASP A 4 33.24 16.77 10.15
C ASP A 4 32.48 17.44 9.00
N LEU A 5 31.19 17.13 8.87
CA LEU A 5 30.36 17.67 7.79
C LEU A 5 30.18 19.19 7.92
N LYS A 6 30.11 19.73 9.13
CA LYS A 6 29.97 21.19 9.31
C LYS A 6 31.18 21.94 8.82
N ALA A 7 32.38 21.43 9.15
CA ALA A 7 33.64 22.01 8.63
C ALA A 7 33.74 21.85 7.10
N LEU A 8 33.21 20.77 6.53
CA LEU A 8 33.17 20.55 5.08
C LEU A 8 32.24 21.54 4.39
N ILE A 9 30.99 21.69 4.89
CA ILE A 9 30.00 22.65 4.38
C ILE A 9 30.53 24.10 4.46
N GLY A 10 31.21 24.46 5.55
CA GLY A 10 31.81 25.78 5.70
C GLY A 10 32.94 26.11 4.69
N GLN A 11 33.46 25.14 3.94
CA GLN A 11 34.44 25.32 2.86
C GLN A 11 33.79 25.44 1.47
N MET A 12 32.46 25.23 1.35
CA MET A 12 31.75 25.31 0.09
C MET A 12 31.40 26.74 -0.27
N THR A 13 31.40 27.02 -1.56
CA THR A 13 30.74 28.23 -2.07
C THR A 13 29.22 28.05 -2.05
N LEU A 14 28.50 29.15 -2.18
CA LEU A 14 27.04 29.11 -2.23
C LEU A 14 26.54 28.30 -3.45
N GLU A 15 27.22 28.44 -4.59
CA GLU A 15 26.94 27.70 -5.83
C GLU A 15 27.17 26.19 -5.65
N GLU A 16 28.23 25.80 -4.94
CA GLU A 16 28.49 24.39 -4.64
C GLU A 16 27.44 23.80 -3.72
N LYS A 17 26.99 24.54 -2.69
CA LYS A 17 25.88 24.11 -1.83
C LYS A 17 24.57 23.91 -2.62
N ALA A 18 24.25 24.89 -3.49
CA ALA A 18 23.06 24.82 -4.33
C ALA A 18 23.13 23.63 -5.30
N SER A 19 24.28 23.38 -5.93
CA SER A 19 24.47 22.28 -6.88
C SER A 19 24.34 20.91 -6.23
N LEU A 20 24.73 20.72 -4.96
CA LEU A 20 24.54 19.48 -4.20
C LEU A 20 23.06 19.16 -3.96
N CYS A 21 22.17 20.14 -4.03
CA CYS A 21 20.73 19.96 -3.92
C CYS A 21 20.05 19.64 -5.24
N SER A 22 20.82 19.36 -6.30
CA SER A 22 20.38 18.94 -7.64
C SER A 22 21.19 17.74 -8.12
N GLY A 23 20.64 16.91 -8.99
CA GLY A 23 21.41 15.86 -9.67
C GLY A 23 22.48 16.45 -10.58
N SER A 24 23.57 15.71 -10.80
CA SER A 24 24.56 16.05 -11.83
C SER A 24 24.09 15.66 -13.23
N ASP A 25 23.30 14.62 -13.31
CA ASP A 25 22.68 14.09 -14.53
C ASP A 25 21.32 13.45 -14.21
N PHE A 26 20.95 12.42 -14.95
CA PHE A 26 19.67 11.72 -14.76
C PHE A 26 19.65 10.79 -13.53
N TRP A 27 20.81 10.22 -13.14
CA TRP A 27 20.89 9.18 -12.10
C TRP A 27 21.89 9.47 -10.98
N HIS A 28 22.75 10.51 -11.12
CA HIS A 28 23.80 10.75 -10.13
C HIS A 28 23.56 12.01 -9.32
N THR A 29 23.93 11.93 -8.05
CA THR A 29 24.07 13.12 -7.21
C THR A 29 25.25 13.98 -7.67
N GLN A 30 25.25 15.25 -7.32
CA GLN A 30 26.36 16.14 -7.63
C GLN A 30 27.60 15.80 -6.77
N GLY A 31 28.77 15.69 -7.43
CA GLY A 31 30.06 15.59 -6.74
C GLY A 31 30.79 16.92 -6.68
N ILE A 32 31.69 17.09 -5.70
CA ILE A 32 32.63 18.25 -5.59
C ILE A 32 34.03 17.71 -5.38
N GLU A 33 34.79 17.55 -6.47
CA GLU A 33 36.08 16.88 -6.48
C GLU A 33 37.10 17.56 -5.53
N ARG A 34 37.18 18.90 -5.52
CA ARG A 34 38.11 19.62 -4.66
C ARG A 34 37.89 19.40 -3.15
N LEU A 35 36.70 18.96 -2.77
CA LEU A 35 36.33 18.66 -1.38
C LEU A 35 36.24 17.15 -1.11
N GLY A 36 36.58 16.33 -2.10
CA GLY A 36 36.50 14.86 -1.99
C GLY A 36 35.08 14.32 -1.82
N ILE A 37 34.08 15.03 -2.34
CA ILE A 37 32.68 14.60 -2.35
C ILE A 37 32.44 13.89 -3.67
N PRO A 38 32.17 12.55 -3.68
CA PRO A 38 31.91 11.85 -4.92
C PRO A 38 30.44 12.04 -5.37
N ALA A 39 30.20 11.94 -6.67
CA ALA A 39 28.92 11.63 -7.20
C ALA A 39 28.58 10.15 -6.90
N VAL A 40 27.36 9.85 -6.55
CA VAL A 40 26.88 8.49 -6.33
C VAL A 40 25.62 8.24 -7.14
N MET A 41 25.45 7.00 -7.61
CA MET A 41 24.34 6.60 -8.45
C MET A 41 23.12 6.22 -7.61
N VAL A 42 21.95 6.71 -8.00
CA VAL A 42 20.64 6.23 -7.56
C VAL A 42 19.93 5.62 -8.76
N THR A 43 19.12 4.58 -8.58
CA THR A 43 18.43 3.97 -9.72
C THR A 43 17.13 3.32 -9.33
N ASP A 44 16.22 3.18 -10.31
CA ASP A 44 14.97 2.45 -10.16
C ASP A 44 15.17 0.96 -9.89
N GLY A 45 14.12 0.32 -9.41
CA GLY A 45 14.05 -1.11 -9.28
C GLY A 45 13.46 -1.62 -7.98
N PRO A 46 12.16 -1.40 -7.68
CA PRO A 46 11.54 -1.89 -6.45
C PRO A 46 11.47 -3.43 -6.38
N HIS A 47 11.56 -4.13 -7.52
CA HIS A 47 11.54 -5.59 -7.59
C HIS A 47 12.68 -6.20 -8.43
N GLY A 48 13.73 -5.42 -8.68
CA GLY A 48 14.92 -5.78 -9.44
C GLY A 48 15.73 -4.54 -9.77
N LEU A 49 17.01 -4.66 -10.05
CA LEU A 49 17.85 -3.53 -10.37
C LEU A 49 17.61 -3.03 -11.80
N ARG A 50 17.20 -1.77 -11.98
CA ARG A 50 17.11 -1.11 -13.28
C ARG A 50 18.20 -0.06 -13.44
N LYS A 51 19.45 -0.49 -13.61
CA LYS A 51 20.58 0.41 -13.87
C LYS A 51 20.75 0.65 -15.37
N GLN A 52 20.56 1.88 -15.83
CA GLN A 52 20.85 2.26 -17.22
C GLN A 52 22.31 2.65 -17.38
N ALA A 53 22.99 2.02 -18.33
CA ALA A 53 24.42 2.23 -18.61
C ALA A 53 24.68 3.20 -19.78
N GLY A 54 23.62 3.56 -20.52
CA GLY A 54 23.66 4.44 -21.69
C GLY A 54 22.75 5.65 -21.57
N GLU A 55 21.94 5.91 -22.59
CA GLU A 55 20.92 6.97 -22.55
C GLU A 55 19.86 6.64 -21.48
N ALA A 56 19.54 7.65 -20.68
CA ALA A 56 18.60 7.51 -19.58
C ALA A 56 17.17 7.90 -19.95
N ASP A 57 16.17 7.20 -19.41
CA ASP A 57 14.75 7.53 -19.56
C ASP A 57 13.93 7.07 -18.35
N HIS A 58 12.71 7.64 -18.21
CA HIS A 58 11.73 7.22 -17.20
C HIS A 58 10.83 6.06 -17.64
N LEU A 59 10.84 5.72 -18.94
CA LEU A 59 9.79 4.93 -19.56
C LEU A 59 10.17 3.45 -19.69
N GLY A 60 11.44 3.10 -19.40
CA GLY A 60 11.93 1.74 -19.62
C GLY A 60 12.17 1.41 -21.09
N LEU A 61 12.39 2.43 -21.93
CA LEU A 61 12.63 2.29 -23.37
C LEU A 61 14.09 2.01 -23.68
N ASN A 62 15.01 2.59 -22.91
CA ASN A 62 16.44 2.37 -23.10
C ASN A 62 16.92 1.20 -22.25
N ASP A 63 17.91 0.49 -22.77
CA ASP A 63 18.46 -0.71 -22.14
C ASP A 63 19.05 -0.43 -20.76
N SER A 64 18.80 -1.35 -19.85
CA SER A 64 19.46 -1.42 -18.54
C SER A 64 20.37 -2.65 -18.47
N VAL A 65 21.23 -2.70 -17.44
CA VAL A 65 22.02 -3.91 -17.18
C VAL A 65 21.09 -5.09 -16.92
N GLU A 66 21.55 -6.29 -17.31
CA GLU A 66 20.82 -7.51 -16.96
C GLU A 66 20.85 -7.70 -15.44
N ALA A 67 19.67 -7.87 -14.84
CA ALA A 67 19.48 -8.11 -13.41
C ALA A 67 18.42 -9.18 -13.18
N VAL A 68 18.23 -9.62 -11.94
CA VAL A 68 17.16 -10.57 -11.61
C VAL A 68 15.85 -9.80 -11.38
N CYS A 69 14.81 -10.20 -12.11
CA CYS A 69 13.48 -9.66 -11.96
C CYS A 69 12.68 -10.50 -10.94
N PHE A 70 12.56 -10.00 -9.72
CA PHE A 70 11.72 -10.59 -8.67
C PHE A 70 10.24 -10.33 -8.92
N PRO A 71 9.33 -11.03 -8.20
CA PRO A 71 7.91 -10.71 -8.23
C PRO A 71 7.64 -9.24 -7.86
N ALA A 72 6.73 -8.61 -8.58
CA ALA A 72 6.36 -7.21 -8.34
C ALA A 72 5.60 -7.00 -7.01
N GLY A 73 5.39 -5.74 -6.61
CA GLY A 73 4.72 -5.37 -5.37
C GLY A 73 3.36 -6.04 -5.16
N CYS A 74 2.57 -6.17 -6.23
CA CYS A 74 1.26 -6.85 -6.19
C CYS A 74 1.36 -8.33 -5.80
N ALA A 75 2.41 -9.03 -6.24
CA ALA A 75 2.66 -10.42 -5.85
C ALA A 75 3.28 -10.49 -4.45
N THR A 76 4.35 -9.73 -4.18
CA THR A 76 5.04 -9.76 -2.88
C THR A 76 4.16 -9.33 -1.72
N GLY A 77 3.19 -8.45 -1.95
CA GLY A 77 2.15 -8.09 -0.97
C GLY A 77 1.35 -9.29 -0.48
N SER A 78 1.08 -10.24 -1.38
CA SER A 78 0.33 -11.46 -1.07
C SER A 78 1.13 -12.48 -0.23
N SER A 79 2.43 -12.26 -0.02
CA SER A 79 3.24 -13.14 0.82
C SER A 79 2.83 -13.09 2.29
N PHE A 80 2.41 -11.96 2.83
CA PHE A 80 2.24 -11.71 4.27
C PHE A 80 3.44 -12.17 5.09
N ASP A 81 4.65 -12.03 4.53
CA ASP A 81 5.87 -12.57 5.10
C ASP A 81 6.99 -11.52 5.12
N PRO A 82 7.18 -10.82 6.25
CA PRO A 82 8.25 -9.85 6.40
C PRO A 82 9.67 -10.45 6.25
N ASP A 83 9.87 -11.69 6.70
CA ASP A 83 11.18 -12.35 6.61
C ASP A 83 11.55 -12.64 5.15
N LEU A 84 10.56 -13.02 4.33
CA LEU A 84 10.73 -13.21 2.89
C LEU A 84 11.13 -11.91 2.20
N LEU A 85 10.47 -10.79 2.54
CA LEU A 85 10.78 -9.48 1.96
C LEU A 85 12.13 -8.93 2.44
N GLU A 86 12.52 -9.19 3.68
CA GLU A 86 13.86 -8.84 4.18
C GLU A 86 14.94 -9.63 3.45
N HIS A 87 14.72 -10.93 3.23
CA HIS A 87 15.64 -11.78 2.46
C HIS A 87 15.75 -11.30 1.00
N MET A 88 14.63 -11.07 0.31
CA MET A 88 14.61 -10.50 -1.04
C MET A 88 15.37 -9.17 -1.09
N GLY A 89 15.15 -8.30 -0.12
CA GLY A 89 15.89 -7.04 0.01
C GLY A 89 17.41 -7.23 0.16
N GLN A 90 17.85 -8.27 0.85
CA GLN A 90 19.27 -8.60 0.99
C GLN A 90 19.90 -8.98 -0.37
N VAL A 91 19.20 -9.81 -1.15
CA VAL A 91 19.67 -10.19 -2.50
C VAL A 91 19.78 -8.96 -3.40
N LEU A 92 18.73 -8.13 -3.45
CA LEU A 92 18.74 -6.87 -4.22
C LEU A 92 19.86 -5.92 -3.78
N GLY A 93 20.14 -5.85 -2.47
CA GLY A 93 21.24 -5.04 -1.93
C GLY A 93 22.62 -5.54 -2.37
N ASP A 94 22.82 -6.85 -2.49
CA ASP A 94 24.07 -7.42 -2.98
C ASP A 94 24.23 -7.16 -4.51
N GLU A 95 23.16 -7.24 -5.31
CA GLU A 95 23.18 -6.83 -6.73
C GLU A 95 23.50 -5.34 -6.88
N CYS A 96 22.91 -4.47 -6.06
CA CYS A 96 23.23 -3.03 -6.04
C CYS A 96 24.70 -2.76 -5.70
N GLN A 97 25.28 -3.49 -4.74
CA GLN A 97 26.71 -3.37 -4.40
C GLN A 97 27.60 -3.77 -5.58
N ALA A 98 27.26 -4.86 -6.27
CA ALA A 98 28.01 -5.35 -7.45
C ALA A 98 27.98 -4.32 -8.60
N GLU A 99 26.87 -3.63 -8.76
CA GLU A 99 26.66 -2.63 -9.81
C GLU A 99 26.97 -1.19 -9.37
N ASP A 100 27.54 -1.00 -8.18
CA ASP A 100 27.90 0.32 -7.64
C ASP A 100 26.72 1.33 -7.56
N VAL A 101 25.59 0.85 -7.08
CA VAL A 101 24.38 1.65 -6.85
C VAL A 101 24.26 1.99 -5.37
N SER A 102 24.14 3.29 -5.07
CA SER A 102 24.09 3.78 -3.69
C SER A 102 22.71 3.74 -3.08
N ILE A 103 21.66 3.96 -3.89
CA ILE A 103 20.26 3.97 -3.47
C ILE A 103 19.40 3.28 -4.51
N LEU A 104 18.63 2.31 -4.06
CA LEU A 104 17.58 1.67 -4.83
C LEU A 104 16.25 2.40 -4.59
N LEU A 105 15.61 2.90 -5.66
CA LEU A 105 14.38 3.70 -5.60
C LEU A 105 13.14 2.80 -5.41
N GLY A 106 12.98 2.34 -4.21
CA GLY A 106 11.92 1.47 -3.73
C GLY A 106 12.01 1.29 -2.21
N PRO A 107 10.99 0.66 -1.60
CA PRO A 107 9.78 0.09 -2.17
C PRO A 107 8.73 1.16 -2.51
N ALA A 108 7.76 0.82 -3.38
CA ALA A 108 6.59 1.63 -3.68
C ALA A 108 5.40 1.18 -2.81
N VAL A 109 4.82 2.10 -2.02
CA VAL A 109 3.88 1.74 -0.94
C VAL A 109 2.57 2.50 -0.96
N ASN A 110 2.24 3.17 -2.05
CA ASN A 110 0.95 3.82 -2.17
C ASN A 110 -0.19 2.80 -2.06
N ILE A 111 -1.29 3.21 -1.47
CA ILE A 111 -2.42 2.32 -1.23
C ILE A 111 -3.15 2.01 -2.54
N LYS A 112 -3.54 0.76 -2.75
CA LYS A 112 -4.40 0.33 -3.86
C LYS A 112 -5.82 0.83 -3.63
N ARG A 113 -6.05 2.12 -3.93
CA ARG A 113 -7.31 2.81 -3.72
C ARG A 113 -8.38 2.41 -4.74
N SER A 114 -8.01 2.43 -6.01
CA SER A 114 -8.85 2.01 -7.13
C SER A 114 -8.16 0.87 -7.89
N PRO A 115 -8.89 -0.17 -8.31
CA PRO A 115 -8.31 -1.22 -9.15
C PRO A 115 -7.87 -0.72 -10.53
N LEU A 116 -8.27 0.51 -10.90
CA LEU A 116 -7.93 1.12 -12.18
C LEU A 116 -6.57 1.82 -12.19
N CYS A 117 -5.94 2.09 -11.03
CA CYS A 117 -4.64 2.76 -10.99
C CYS A 117 -3.58 1.95 -11.76
N GLY A 118 -2.96 2.58 -12.77
CA GLY A 118 -2.02 1.92 -13.68
C GLY A 118 -0.78 1.35 -12.99
N ARG A 119 -0.38 1.91 -11.83
CA ARG A 119 0.78 1.47 -11.05
C ARG A 119 0.45 0.54 -9.87
N ASN A 120 -0.78 0.02 -9.76
CA ASN A 120 -1.12 -0.93 -8.71
C ASN A 120 -0.20 -2.16 -8.68
N PHE A 121 0.36 -2.55 -9.82
CA PHE A 121 1.31 -3.66 -9.88
C PHE A 121 2.59 -3.43 -9.05
N GLU A 122 3.03 -2.17 -8.85
CA GLU A 122 4.16 -1.82 -8.00
C GLU A 122 3.80 -1.79 -6.51
N TYR A 123 2.52 -1.55 -6.19
CA TYR A 123 2.06 -1.29 -4.84
C TYR A 123 1.73 -2.58 -4.10
N ILE A 124 1.98 -2.58 -2.79
CA ILE A 124 1.93 -3.77 -1.96
C ILE A 124 0.48 -4.16 -1.62
N SER A 125 -0.35 -3.21 -1.15
CA SER A 125 -1.65 -3.54 -0.57
C SER A 125 -2.66 -2.39 -0.60
N GLU A 126 -3.94 -2.73 -0.42
CA GLU A 126 -4.99 -1.79 -0.01
C GLU A 126 -4.97 -1.50 1.50
N ASP A 127 -4.24 -2.31 2.27
CA ASP A 127 -4.11 -2.17 3.72
C ASP A 127 -2.79 -1.52 4.12
N PRO A 128 -2.82 -0.36 4.82
CA PRO A 128 -1.61 0.37 5.19
C PRO A 128 -0.73 -0.35 6.23
N TYR A 129 -1.32 -1.19 7.10
CA TYR A 129 -0.56 -1.95 8.09
C TYR A 129 0.29 -3.04 7.41
N LEU A 130 -0.32 -3.80 6.50
CA LEU A 130 0.40 -4.81 5.71
C LEU A 130 1.49 -4.16 4.87
N ALA A 131 1.15 -3.09 4.12
CA ALA A 131 2.11 -2.37 3.28
C ALA A 131 3.29 -1.84 4.11
N GLY A 132 3.05 -1.30 5.29
CA GLY A 132 4.08 -0.77 6.18
C GLY A 132 5.03 -1.85 6.69
N LYS A 133 4.50 -2.98 7.20
CA LYS A 133 5.31 -4.09 7.74
C LYS A 133 6.21 -4.72 6.69
N LEU A 134 5.67 -5.00 5.51
CA LEU A 134 6.44 -5.59 4.40
C LEU A 134 7.50 -4.62 3.87
N SER A 135 7.16 -3.34 3.74
CA SER A 135 8.11 -2.31 3.29
C SER A 135 9.26 -2.11 4.26
N ALA A 136 8.98 -2.06 5.56
CA ALA A 136 10.01 -1.93 6.57
C ALA A 136 11.01 -3.10 6.53
N ALA A 137 10.51 -4.32 6.30
CA ALA A 137 11.34 -5.50 6.14
C ALA A 137 12.23 -5.43 4.87
N TYR A 138 11.64 -5.09 3.73
CA TYR A 138 12.37 -4.87 2.49
C TYR A 138 13.51 -3.83 2.67
N ILE A 139 13.20 -2.69 3.29
CA ILE A 139 14.18 -1.61 3.55
C ILE A 139 15.33 -2.12 4.43
N ARG A 140 15.03 -2.85 5.52
CA ARG A 140 16.06 -3.45 6.37
C ARG A 140 16.95 -4.41 5.57
N GLY A 141 16.35 -5.24 4.72
CA GLY A 141 17.08 -6.17 3.87
C GLY A 141 18.10 -5.45 2.98
N VAL A 142 17.67 -4.52 2.14
CA VAL A 142 18.54 -3.75 1.25
C VAL A 142 19.60 -2.98 2.04
N GLN A 143 19.22 -2.26 3.09
CA GLN A 143 20.12 -1.43 3.87
C GLN A 143 21.14 -2.23 4.69
N SER A 144 20.83 -3.50 5.03
CA SER A 144 21.79 -4.42 5.66
C SER A 144 23.02 -4.69 4.81
N ARG A 145 22.91 -4.46 3.50
CA ARG A 145 24.00 -4.62 2.54
C ARG A 145 24.79 -3.32 2.30
N GLY A 146 24.45 -2.23 3.00
CA GLY A 146 25.12 -0.94 2.89
C GLY A 146 24.62 -0.09 1.73
N VAL A 147 23.54 -0.48 1.07
CA VAL A 147 22.84 0.27 0.02
C VAL A 147 21.64 0.99 0.64
N GLY A 148 21.36 2.22 0.23
CA GLY A 148 20.18 2.97 0.68
C GLY A 148 18.92 2.56 -0.08
N THR A 149 17.78 2.93 0.48
CA THR A 149 16.45 2.79 -0.16
C THR A 149 15.78 4.15 -0.25
N SER A 150 14.86 4.29 -1.21
CA SER A 150 13.98 5.46 -1.32
C SER A 150 12.53 4.99 -1.32
N ILE A 151 11.87 5.03 -0.18
CA ILE A 151 10.44 4.68 -0.12
C ILE A 151 9.63 5.72 -0.89
N LYS A 152 8.66 5.25 -1.72
CA LYS A 152 7.93 6.08 -2.68
C LYS A 152 6.46 5.69 -2.81
N HIS A 153 5.57 6.55 -3.26
CA HIS A 153 5.73 7.98 -3.56
C HIS A 153 4.99 8.78 -2.49
N PHE A 154 5.67 9.61 -1.74
CA PHE A 154 5.17 10.29 -0.54
C PHE A 154 4.49 11.61 -0.90
N ALA A 155 3.11 11.71 -0.92
CA ALA A 155 2.12 10.71 -0.58
C ALA A 155 0.87 10.84 -1.47
N ALA A 156 -0.09 9.94 -1.30
CA ALA A 156 -1.39 9.97 -1.96
C ALA A 156 -1.32 10.04 -3.51
N ASN A 157 -0.35 9.34 -4.11
CA ASN A 157 -0.21 9.15 -5.55
C ASN A 157 -0.90 7.84 -5.96
N ASN A 158 -2.23 7.87 -6.16
CA ASN A 158 -3.05 6.69 -6.35
C ASN A 158 -3.71 6.62 -7.73
N GLN A 159 -3.18 7.36 -8.69
CA GLN A 159 -3.59 7.37 -10.10
C GLN A 159 -2.49 7.90 -11.01
N GLU A 160 -2.54 7.54 -12.30
CA GLU A 160 -1.64 8.05 -13.33
C GLU A 160 -2.21 9.25 -14.07
N THR A 161 -3.54 9.28 -14.23
CA THR A 161 -4.24 10.37 -14.89
C THR A 161 -3.91 11.69 -14.24
N ARG A 162 -3.25 12.58 -15.00
CA ARG A 162 -2.81 13.93 -14.56
C ARG A 162 -1.93 13.95 -13.30
N ARG A 163 -1.21 12.88 -13.00
CA ARG A 163 -0.42 12.73 -11.77
C ARG A 163 0.51 13.91 -11.48
N LEU A 164 0.99 14.62 -12.51
CA LEU A 164 1.89 15.77 -12.37
C LEU A 164 1.20 17.07 -11.92
N THR A 165 -0.12 17.16 -11.98
CA THR A 165 -0.84 18.44 -11.78
C THR A 165 -2.09 18.32 -10.92
N ILE A 166 -2.63 17.12 -10.72
CA ILE A 166 -3.87 16.90 -10.00
C ILE A 166 -3.70 17.13 -8.49
N SER A 167 -4.77 17.61 -7.84
CA SER A 167 -4.87 17.66 -6.39
C SER A 167 -5.63 16.44 -5.87
N SER A 168 -4.98 15.64 -5.03
CA SER A 168 -5.61 14.61 -4.21
C SER A 168 -6.23 15.30 -2.98
N ASP A 169 -7.56 15.45 -2.99
CA ASP A 169 -8.29 16.14 -1.94
C ASP A 169 -8.89 15.14 -0.96
N LEU A 170 -8.40 15.12 0.28
CA LEU A 170 -8.76 14.15 1.31
C LEU A 170 -8.81 14.80 2.70
N SER A 171 -9.55 14.18 3.62
CA SER A 171 -9.60 14.57 5.01
C SER A 171 -8.25 14.36 5.71
N GLU A 172 -8.01 15.08 6.80
CA GLU A 172 -6.83 14.86 7.63
C GLU A 172 -6.84 13.43 8.20
N ARG A 173 -8.03 12.94 8.56
CA ARG A 173 -8.24 11.58 9.05
C ARG A 173 -7.86 10.52 8.03
N ALA A 174 -8.36 10.61 6.78
CA ALA A 174 -8.01 9.68 5.72
C ALA A 174 -6.51 9.70 5.40
N LEU A 175 -5.91 10.90 5.39
CA LEU A 175 -4.47 11.06 5.18
C LEU A 175 -3.68 10.26 6.22
N HIS A 176 -4.00 10.41 7.52
CA HIS A 176 -3.29 9.78 8.61
C HIS A 176 -3.64 8.30 8.84
N GLU A 177 -4.87 7.85 8.55
CA GLU A 177 -5.28 6.46 8.77
C GLU A 177 -4.98 5.53 7.59
N ILE A 178 -4.94 6.06 6.34
CA ILE A 178 -4.83 5.25 5.13
C ILE A 178 -3.54 5.53 4.35
N TYR A 179 -3.24 6.79 4.04
CA TYR A 179 -2.21 7.12 3.04
C TYR A 179 -0.81 7.36 3.61
N LEU A 180 -0.69 7.63 4.89
CA LEU A 180 0.59 7.86 5.56
C LEU A 180 1.14 6.65 6.37
N PRO A 181 0.33 5.71 6.94
CA PRO A 181 0.85 4.75 7.90
C PRO A 181 1.91 3.78 7.33
N ALA A 182 1.85 3.44 6.04
CA ALA A 182 2.90 2.61 5.44
C ALA A 182 4.27 3.31 5.44
N PHE A 183 4.29 4.61 5.19
CA PHE A 183 5.50 5.43 5.28
C PHE A 183 5.93 5.63 6.75
N GLU A 184 4.98 5.89 7.66
CA GLU A 184 5.25 6.03 9.10
C GLU A 184 5.95 4.79 9.65
N GLU A 185 5.40 3.61 9.38
CA GLU A 185 5.98 2.32 9.81
C GLU A 185 7.39 2.13 9.24
N ALA A 186 7.57 2.36 7.95
CA ALA A 186 8.87 2.22 7.29
C ALA A 186 9.92 3.18 7.87
N VAL A 187 9.55 4.43 8.11
CA VAL A 187 10.46 5.42 8.71
C VAL A 187 10.82 5.02 10.14
N LYS A 188 9.82 4.72 10.97
CA LYS A 188 10.06 4.41 12.39
C LYS A 188 10.79 3.07 12.61
N ALA A 189 10.49 2.05 11.79
CA ALA A 189 11.03 0.71 11.98
C ALA A 189 12.33 0.44 11.19
N ALA A 190 12.60 1.17 10.10
CA ALA A 190 13.72 0.86 9.21
C ALA A 190 14.59 2.07 8.81
N GLN A 191 14.16 3.32 9.03
CA GLN A 191 14.90 4.54 8.68
C GLN A 191 15.47 4.47 7.25
N PRO A 192 14.63 4.52 6.20
CA PRO A 192 15.09 4.55 4.82
C PRO A 192 16.08 5.72 4.62
N LYS A 193 17.08 5.53 3.79
CA LYS A 193 18.08 6.60 3.55
C LYS A 193 17.48 7.80 2.85
N THR A 194 16.42 7.56 2.06
CA THR A 194 15.70 8.64 1.38
C THR A 194 14.19 8.35 1.35
N VAL A 195 13.42 9.42 1.19
CA VAL A 195 11.98 9.39 0.89
C VAL A 195 11.77 10.17 -0.40
N MET A 196 11.07 9.57 -1.37
CA MET A 196 10.74 10.25 -2.61
C MET A 196 9.36 10.89 -2.51
N CYS A 197 9.29 12.24 -2.62
CA CYS A 197 8.01 12.93 -2.66
C CYS A 197 7.31 12.69 -4.01
N SER A 198 5.98 12.65 -3.98
CA SER A 198 5.15 12.39 -5.16
C SER A 198 4.98 13.62 -6.06
N TYR A 199 4.43 13.40 -7.27
CA TYR A 199 4.14 14.46 -8.24
C TYR A 199 2.95 15.34 -7.87
N ASN A 200 1.90 14.74 -7.32
CA ASN A 200 0.58 15.33 -7.13
C ASN A 200 0.57 16.40 -6.04
N LYS A 201 -0.50 17.19 -6.04
CA LYS A 201 -0.84 18.04 -4.90
C LYS A 201 -1.61 17.24 -3.85
N ILE A 202 -1.48 17.65 -2.61
CA ILE A 202 -2.31 17.19 -1.49
C ILE A 202 -3.07 18.42 -1.00
N ASN A 203 -4.42 18.40 -1.11
CA ASN A 203 -5.27 19.52 -0.72
C ASN A 203 -4.80 20.86 -1.31
N GLY A 204 -4.41 20.85 -2.60
CA GLY A 204 -4.00 22.03 -3.34
C GLY A 204 -2.51 22.39 -3.29
N VAL A 205 -1.71 21.77 -2.42
CA VAL A 205 -0.27 22.02 -2.28
C VAL A 205 0.54 20.86 -2.87
N TYR A 206 1.48 21.15 -3.78
CA TYR A 206 2.36 20.11 -4.30
C TYR A 206 3.12 19.38 -3.20
N ALA A 207 3.22 18.07 -3.28
CA ALA A 207 3.92 17.26 -2.28
C ALA A 207 5.37 17.74 -2.08
N SER A 208 6.04 18.16 -3.15
CA SER A 208 7.39 18.72 -3.12
C SER A 208 7.54 20.06 -2.42
N GLU A 209 6.44 20.78 -2.15
CA GLU A 209 6.39 22.09 -1.50
C GLU A 209 5.57 22.06 -0.19
N ASN A 210 5.19 20.90 0.26
CA ASN A 210 4.29 20.73 1.40
C ASN A 210 5.05 20.58 2.72
N LYS A 211 5.21 21.72 3.44
CA LYS A 211 5.92 21.75 4.71
C LYS A 211 5.29 20.82 5.76
N MET A 212 3.94 20.79 5.85
CA MET A 212 3.23 19.89 6.76
C MET A 212 3.67 18.43 6.52
N LEU A 213 3.75 18.02 5.25
CA LEU A 213 4.12 16.66 4.87
C LEU A 213 5.61 16.38 5.10
N LEU A 214 6.51 17.23 4.54
CA LEU A 214 7.95 16.95 4.46
C LEU A 214 8.71 17.31 5.72
N THR A 215 8.21 18.24 6.53
CA THR A 215 8.87 18.68 7.78
C THR A 215 8.06 18.26 8.99
N ASP A 216 6.82 18.78 9.14
CA ASP A 216 6.10 18.66 10.39
C ASP A 216 5.73 17.19 10.69
N ILE A 217 5.30 16.42 9.68
CA ILE A 217 4.98 14.99 9.83
C ILE A 217 6.23 14.12 9.70
N LEU A 218 6.89 14.17 8.54
CA LEU A 218 7.98 13.24 8.23
C LEU A 218 9.17 13.35 9.19
N ARG A 219 9.57 14.58 9.53
CA ARG A 219 10.75 14.83 10.37
C ARG A 219 10.42 15.03 11.84
N ASP A 220 9.51 15.96 12.14
CA ASP A 220 9.28 16.36 13.52
C ASP A 220 8.46 15.31 14.29
N GLN A 221 7.45 14.67 13.65
CA GLN A 221 6.65 13.63 14.29
C GLN A 221 7.26 12.24 14.18
N TRP A 222 7.81 11.86 12.99
CA TRP A 222 8.31 10.51 12.78
C TRP A 222 9.80 10.33 12.98
N GLY A 223 10.58 11.44 13.04
CA GLY A 223 12.02 11.42 13.27
C GLY A 223 12.85 10.95 12.09
N PHE A 224 12.43 11.24 10.85
CA PHE A 224 13.18 10.87 9.65
C PHE A 224 14.54 11.59 9.58
N GLU A 225 15.62 10.83 9.44
CA GLU A 225 17.00 11.33 9.47
C GLU A 225 17.65 11.48 8.08
N GLY A 226 17.09 10.86 7.04
CA GLY A 226 17.61 10.88 5.68
C GLY A 226 17.31 12.17 4.91
N TYR A 227 17.46 12.15 3.59
CA TYR A 227 17.04 13.26 2.75
C TYR A 227 15.77 12.95 1.95
N VAL A 228 15.01 13.99 1.62
CA VAL A 228 13.87 13.90 0.71
C VAL A 228 14.35 14.19 -0.70
N VAL A 229 14.04 13.29 -1.64
CA VAL A 229 14.29 13.48 -3.07
C VAL A 229 12.95 13.71 -3.80
N SER A 230 12.96 14.55 -4.84
CA SER A 230 11.80 14.66 -5.72
C SER A 230 11.63 13.38 -6.55
N ASP A 231 10.39 13.00 -6.86
CA ASP A 231 10.20 12.18 -8.04
C ASP A 231 10.71 12.93 -9.27
N TRP A 232 11.04 12.21 -10.37
CA TRP A 232 11.78 12.75 -11.51
C TRP A 232 11.00 13.86 -12.23
N GLY A 233 11.39 15.11 -11.96
CA GLY A 233 10.72 16.31 -12.46
C GLY A 233 9.56 16.82 -11.60
N ALA A 234 9.40 16.33 -10.36
CA ALA A 234 8.34 16.77 -9.46
C ALA A 234 8.59 18.11 -8.75
N ALA A 235 9.79 18.69 -8.88
CA ALA A 235 10.08 19.99 -8.29
C ALA A 235 9.46 21.13 -9.13
N ASN A 236 8.57 21.94 -8.53
CA ASN A 236 7.98 23.11 -9.18
C ASN A 236 8.70 24.40 -8.77
N ASP A 237 8.53 24.84 -7.52
CA ASP A 237 9.24 25.98 -6.94
C ASP A 237 10.35 25.43 -6.04
N ARG A 238 11.59 25.50 -6.53
CA ARG A 238 12.72 24.89 -5.84
C ARG A 238 13.04 25.56 -4.50
N VAL A 239 12.80 26.86 -4.40
CA VAL A 239 13.05 27.61 -3.14
C VAL A 239 12.03 27.20 -2.09
N LYS A 240 10.74 27.21 -2.44
CA LYS A 240 9.69 26.71 -1.54
C LYS A 240 9.89 25.23 -1.18
N GLY A 241 10.36 24.42 -2.13
CA GLY A 241 10.67 23.02 -1.88
C GLY A 241 11.73 22.87 -0.79
N LEU A 242 12.82 23.64 -0.85
CA LEU A 242 13.85 23.65 0.20
C LEU A 242 13.29 24.08 1.56
N GLU A 243 12.49 25.14 1.60
CA GLU A 243 11.83 25.61 2.82
C GLU A 243 10.89 24.55 3.41
N ALA A 244 10.19 23.80 2.54
CA ALA A 244 9.29 22.72 2.93
C ALA A 244 10.03 21.47 3.41
N GLY A 245 11.29 21.25 3.01
CA GLY A 245 12.08 20.07 3.37
C GLY A 245 12.46 19.15 2.23
N LEU A 246 12.26 19.55 0.95
CA LEU A 246 12.78 18.85 -0.23
C LEU A 246 14.27 19.13 -0.37
N ASP A 247 15.10 18.15 -0.08
CA ASP A 247 16.55 18.32 -0.04
C ASP A 247 17.18 18.21 -1.45
N LEU A 248 16.85 17.16 -2.22
CA LEU A 248 17.43 16.86 -3.52
C LEU A 248 16.39 16.90 -4.65
N GLU A 249 16.66 17.66 -5.70
CA GLU A 249 15.91 17.62 -6.95
C GLU A 249 16.51 16.59 -7.92
N MET A 250 15.70 15.72 -8.50
CA MET A 250 16.07 14.81 -9.57
C MET A 250 15.08 14.89 -10.75
N PRO A 251 15.53 14.71 -12.00
CA PRO A 251 16.94 14.71 -12.43
C PRO A 251 17.54 16.11 -12.39
N SER A 252 18.76 16.26 -12.86
CA SER A 252 19.42 17.56 -12.99
C SER A 252 18.56 18.58 -13.74
N SER A 253 18.42 19.79 -13.19
CA SER A 253 17.83 20.94 -13.88
C SER A 253 18.87 21.74 -14.70
N ASN A 254 20.06 21.19 -14.91
CA ASN A 254 21.17 21.83 -15.62
C ASN A 254 21.52 23.23 -15.06
N GLY A 255 21.47 23.37 -13.73
CA GLY A 255 21.77 24.61 -13.02
C GLY A 255 20.65 25.64 -12.99
N TYR A 256 19.52 25.40 -13.68
CA TYR A 256 18.41 26.37 -13.72
C TYR A 256 17.82 26.64 -12.33
N ASN A 257 17.55 25.61 -11.58
CA ASN A 257 17.01 25.75 -10.22
C ASN A 257 18.10 26.08 -9.19
N ASP A 258 19.34 25.66 -9.41
CA ASP A 258 20.49 26.03 -8.56
C ASP A 258 20.67 27.55 -8.53
N ALA A 259 20.58 28.21 -9.71
CA ALA A 259 20.67 29.67 -9.83
C ALA A 259 19.56 30.39 -9.02
N LYS A 260 18.34 29.80 -8.95
CA LYS A 260 17.25 30.36 -8.12
C LYS A 260 17.54 30.27 -6.64
N ILE A 261 18.12 29.14 -6.18
CA ILE A 261 18.54 28.97 -4.79
C ILE A 261 19.61 30.01 -4.43
N VAL A 262 20.65 30.13 -5.26
CA VAL A 262 21.70 31.13 -5.07
C VAL A 262 21.13 32.56 -4.97
N ALA A 263 20.26 32.93 -5.92
CA ALA A 263 19.61 34.24 -5.92
C ALA A 263 18.75 34.47 -4.67
N ALA A 264 18.01 33.46 -4.20
CA ALA A 264 17.18 33.55 -3.02
C ALA A 264 17.97 33.74 -1.73
N VAL A 265 19.13 33.08 -1.59
CA VAL A 265 20.02 33.28 -0.45
C VAL A 265 20.68 34.68 -0.52
N GLN A 266 21.17 35.11 -1.69
CA GLN A 266 21.81 36.40 -1.86
C GLN A 266 20.84 37.57 -1.60
N ASN A 267 19.57 37.44 -1.94
CA ASN A 267 18.58 38.51 -1.68
C ASN A 267 17.89 38.39 -0.31
N GLY A 268 18.23 37.36 0.48
CA GLY A 268 17.70 37.13 1.83
C GLY A 268 16.28 36.56 1.89
N SER A 269 15.72 36.08 0.78
CA SER A 269 14.44 35.40 0.78
C SER A 269 14.53 33.92 1.21
N LEU A 270 15.70 33.32 1.19
CA LEU A 270 15.99 31.98 1.73
C LEU A 270 17.14 32.10 2.74
N ASP A 271 16.94 31.59 3.94
CA ASP A 271 18.03 31.48 4.93
C ASP A 271 19.03 30.40 4.48
N GLU A 272 20.33 30.76 4.38
CA GLU A 272 21.40 29.84 4.02
C GLU A 272 21.46 28.62 4.94
N ALA A 273 21.04 28.75 6.21
CA ALA A 273 20.96 27.62 7.13
C ALA A 273 19.95 26.52 6.69
N VAL A 274 18.94 26.86 5.88
CA VAL A 274 18.04 25.88 5.28
C VAL A 274 18.78 25.04 4.24
N LEU A 275 19.54 25.71 3.38
CA LEU A 275 20.39 25.07 2.36
C LEU A 275 21.47 24.20 3.01
N ASP A 276 22.15 24.69 4.05
CA ASP A 276 23.18 23.94 4.79
C ASP A 276 22.62 22.65 5.40
N ARG A 277 21.37 22.66 5.92
CA ARG A 277 20.72 21.46 6.44
C ARG A 277 20.42 20.45 5.34
N ALA A 278 19.96 20.89 4.17
CA ALA A 278 19.71 20.00 3.04
C ALA A 278 21.02 19.33 2.58
N VAL A 279 22.08 20.12 2.41
CA VAL A 279 23.41 19.63 2.06
C VAL A 279 23.94 18.64 3.11
N GLU A 280 23.79 18.93 4.40
CA GLU A 280 24.23 18.02 5.47
C GLU A 280 23.55 16.65 5.38
N ARG A 281 22.22 16.63 5.12
CA ARG A 281 21.44 15.39 4.98
C ARG A 281 21.90 14.57 3.76
N ILE A 282 22.09 15.21 2.63
CA ILE A 282 22.60 14.58 1.41
C ILE A 282 23.98 13.97 1.66
N LEU A 283 24.91 14.74 2.23
CA LEU A 283 26.26 14.28 2.51
C LEU A 283 26.30 13.12 3.51
N LYS A 284 25.43 13.10 4.53
CA LYS A 284 25.33 11.97 5.46
C LYS A 284 25.02 10.67 4.71
N VAL A 285 24.08 10.71 3.77
CA VAL A 285 23.68 9.52 3.00
C VAL A 285 24.76 9.14 1.99
N VAL A 286 25.29 10.10 1.23
CA VAL A 286 26.39 9.85 0.27
C VAL A 286 27.58 9.19 0.95
N PHE A 287 28.06 9.76 2.06
CA PHE A 287 29.21 9.20 2.76
C PHE A 287 28.89 7.88 3.49
N SER A 288 27.63 7.64 3.90
CA SER A 288 27.25 6.35 4.46
C SER A 288 27.42 5.20 3.45
N TYR A 289 27.09 5.45 2.18
CA TYR A 289 27.32 4.50 1.10
C TYR A 289 28.81 4.33 0.81
N VAL A 290 29.55 5.43 0.64
CA VAL A 290 31.01 5.40 0.37
C VAL A 290 31.75 4.59 1.41
N ASP A 291 31.38 4.71 2.69
CA ASP A 291 31.98 3.95 3.79
C ASP A 291 31.55 2.48 3.84
N ALA A 292 30.38 2.15 3.28
CA ALA A 292 29.82 0.80 3.23
C ALA A 292 30.05 0.07 1.89
N ARG A 293 30.62 0.75 0.89
CA ARG A 293 30.82 0.24 -0.46
C ARG A 293 31.69 -1.02 -0.47
N ARG A 294 31.29 -2.01 -1.27
CA ARG A 294 31.96 -3.30 -1.42
C ARG A 294 32.31 -3.54 -2.90
N PRO A 295 33.40 -2.94 -3.41
CA PRO A 295 33.70 -2.94 -4.85
C PRO A 295 33.99 -4.33 -5.45
N ASP A 296 34.31 -5.32 -4.61
CA ASP A 296 34.58 -6.69 -5.05
C ASP A 296 33.34 -7.62 -4.96
N THR A 297 32.16 -7.06 -4.68
CA THR A 297 30.92 -7.83 -4.64
C THR A 297 30.57 -8.34 -6.02
N VAL A 298 30.23 -9.62 -6.10
CA VAL A 298 29.67 -10.27 -7.29
C VAL A 298 28.38 -10.97 -6.86
N PHE A 299 27.40 -11.05 -7.76
CA PHE A 299 26.19 -11.81 -7.52
C PHE A 299 26.06 -12.95 -8.54
N ASP A 300 25.40 -14.03 -8.13
CA ASP A 300 25.18 -15.22 -8.93
C ASP A 300 23.75 -15.18 -9.47
N ARG A 301 23.58 -14.79 -10.74
CA ARG A 301 22.27 -14.69 -11.40
C ARG A 301 21.48 -16.01 -11.37
N ALA A 302 22.15 -17.16 -11.41
CA ALA A 302 21.45 -18.44 -11.38
C ALA A 302 20.89 -18.74 -9.97
N LYS A 303 21.65 -18.39 -8.94
CA LYS A 303 21.20 -18.47 -7.54
C LYS A 303 20.05 -17.48 -7.30
N ASP A 304 20.22 -16.24 -7.70
CA ASP A 304 19.24 -15.20 -7.44
C ASP A 304 17.94 -15.42 -8.26
N HIS A 305 18.04 -16.01 -9.45
CA HIS A 305 16.90 -16.53 -10.19
C HIS A 305 16.13 -17.61 -9.39
N ALA A 306 16.84 -18.55 -8.77
CA ALA A 306 16.19 -19.56 -7.92
C ALA A 306 15.51 -18.94 -6.68
N GLU A 307 16.08 -17.88 -6.12
CA GLU A 307 15.43 -17.09 -5.06
C GLU A 307 14.14 -16.39 -5.59
N ALA A 308 14.15 -15.82 -6.80
CA ALA A 308 12.96 -15.23 -7.41
C ALA A 308 11.84 -16.26 -7.60
N VAL A 309 12.17 -17.50 -8.05
CA VAL A 309 11.22 -18.61 -8.11
C VAL A 309 10.66 -18.95 -6.72
N ALA A 310 11.53 -19.04 -5.70
CA ALA A 310 11.12 -19.36 -4.32
C ALA A 310 10.24 -18.27 -3.69
N VAL A 311 10.50 -17.01 -4.03
CA VAL A 311 9.64 -15.88 -3.59
C VAL A 311 8.27 -16.02 -4.24
N GLU A 312 8.20 -16.25 -5.56
CA GLU A 312 6.90 -16.34 -6.27
C GLU A 312 6.06 -17.50 -5.77
N THR A 313 6.63 -18.68 -5.50
CA THR A 313 5.87 -19.81 -4.95
C THR A 313 5.21 -19.52 -3.60
N GLN A 314 5.73 -18.57 -2.82
CA GLN A 314 5.19 -18.14 -1.54
C GLN A 314 4.23 -16.94 -1.65
N CYS A 315 4.24 -16.25 -2.80
CA CYS A 315 3.36 -15.13 -3.10
C CYS A 315 2.08 -15.56 -3.82
N ALA A 316 2.15 -16.61 -4.64
CA ALA A 316 1.02 -17.12 -5.42
C ALA A 316 -0.19 -17.47 -4.55
N VAL A 317 -1.38 -17.04 -5.00
CA VAL A 317 -2.64 -17.19 -4.25
C VAL A 317 -3.54 -18.21 -4.93
N LEU A 318 -3.87 -19.30 -4.26
CA LEU A 318 -4.91 -20.23 -4.70
C LEU A 318 -6.27 -19.66 -4.30
N LEU A 319 -7.01 -19.14 -5.28
CA LEU A 319 -8.30 -18.48 -5.05
C LEU A 319 -9.44 -19.46 -4.88
N THR A 320 -9.48 -20.50 -5.73
CA THR A 320 -10.48 -21.59 -5.63
C THR A 320 -9.82 -22.91 -6.01
N ASN A 321 -10.29 -24.02 -5.42
CA ASN A 321 -9.88 -25.37 -5.82
C ASN A 321 -10.96 -26.40 -5.44
N GLN A 322 -11.59 -26.99 -6.43
CA GLN A 322 -12.57 -28.07 -6.26
C GLN A 322 -11.91 -29.46 -6.29
N GLY A 323 -10.63 -29.55 -5.89
CA GLY A 323 -9.89 -30.79 -5.82
C GLY A 323 -9.22 -31.20 -7.14
N VAL A 324 -9.12 -30.30 -8.13
CA VAL A 324 -8.40 -30.54 -9.39
C VAL A 324 -6.89 -30.31 -9.24
N LEU A 325 -6.49 -29.41 -8.36
CA LEU A 325 -5.09 -29.17 -8.02
C LEU A 325 -4.71 -29.86 -6.70
N PRO A 326 -3.47 -30.37 -6.58
CA PRO A 326 -2.42 -30.40 -7.60
C PRO A 326 -2.70 -31.41 -8.71
N LEU A 327 -2.14 -31.15 -9.93
CA LEU A 327 -2.26 -32.00 -11.10
C LEU A 327 -1.51 -33.32 -10.91
N GLY A 328 -2.07 -34.41 -11.43
CA GLY A 328 -1.38 -35.70 -11.49
C GLY A 328 -0.34 -35.73 -12.63
N THR A 329 0.81 -36.37 -12.38
CA THR A 329 1.90 -36.46 -13.37
C THR A 329 1.54 -37.31 -14.59
N ASP A 330 0.57 -38.23 -14.46
CA ASP A 330 0.13 -39.12 -15.54
C ASP A 330 -1.04 -38.52 -16.37
N GLN A 331 -1.60 -37.41 -15.93
CA GLN A 331 -2.69 -36.74 -16.62
C GLN A 331 -2.22 -36.08 -17.92
N LYS A 332 -3.08 -36.08 -18.92
CA LYS A 332 -2.87 -35.29 -20.13
C LYS A 332 -3.44 -33.89 -19.93
N ILE A 333 -2.59 -32.90 -19.99
CA ILE A 333 -2.96 -31.51 -19.71
C ILE A 333 -2.93 -30.69 -20.99
N ALA A 334 -3.90 -29.81 -21.19
CA ALA A 334 -3.87 -28.79 -22.24
C ALA A 334 -3.49 -27.43 -21.61
N TYR A 335 -2.34 -26.87 -21.94
CA TYR A 335 -1.97 -25.48 -21.65
C TYR A 335 -2.53 -24.58 -22.75
N ILE A 336 -3.37 -23.65 -22.38
CA ILE A 336 -4.12 -22.80 -23.31
C ILE A 336 -3.88 -21.33 -22.93
N GLY A 337 -3.69 -20.48 -23.93
CA GLY A 337 -3.38 -19.06 -23.76
C GLY A 337 -1.91 -18.75 -24.01
N GLU A 338 -1.65 -17.64 -24.72
CA GLU A 338 -0.27 -17.27 -25.08
C GLU A 338 0.59 -16.99 -23.85
N PHE A 339 0.01 -16.59 -22.71
CA PHE A 339 0.75 -16.42 -21.46
C PHE A 339 1.40 -17.70 -20.91
N ALA A 340 0.93 -18.88 -21.31
CA ALA A 340 1.64 -20.12 -21.00
C ALA A 340 3.05 -20.19 -21.62
N ALA A 341 3.24 -19.56 -22.79
CA ALA A 341 4.50 -19.57 -23.56
C ALA A 341 5.26 -18.24 -23.46
N ALA A 342 4.55 -17.13 -23.30
CA ALA A 342 5.07 -15.77 -23.17
C ALA A 342 4.37 -15.08 -22.00
N PRO A 343 4.77 -15.40 -20.74
CA PRO A 343 4.07 -14.88 -19.56
C PRO A 343 4.25 -13.39 -19.42
N ARG A 344 3.24 -12.71 -18.89
CA ARG A 344 3.41 -11.38 -18.34
C ARG A 344 3.95 -11.53 -16.92
N TYR A 345 5.15 -11.06 -16.65
CA TYR A 345 5.89 -11.29 -15.41
C TYR A 345 6.25 -10.01 -14.65
N GLN A 346 6.12 -8.84 -15.28
CA GLN A 346 6.36 -7.52 -14.69
C GLN A 346 5.48 -6.46 -15.34
N GLY A 347 5.45 -5.23 -14.78
CA GLY A 347 4.78 -4.08 -15.33
C GLY A 347 5.68 -3.19 -16.17
N GLY A 348 5.08 -2.24 -16.89
CA GLY A 348 5.81 -1.26 -17.72
C GLY A 348 6.15 0.03 -16.97
N GLY A 349 7.08 0.79 -17.49
CA GLY A 349 7.50 2.09 -16.96
C GLY A 349 8.83 2.05 -16.20
N SER A 350 9.01 2.93 -15.23
CA SER A 350 10.26 3.13 -14.49
C SER A 350 10.74 1.89 -13.74
N SER A 351 9.85 0.98 -13.37
CA SER A 351 10.19 -0.28 -12.68
C SER A 351 10.49 -1.45 -13.62
N HIS A 352 10.54 -1.23 -14.93
CA HIS A 352 10.76 -2.30 -15.92
C HIS A 352 12.21 -2.80 -15.90
N ILE A 353 12.43 -4.04 -15.47
CA ILE A 353 13.72 -4.70 -15.36
C ILE A 353 14.10 -5.38 -16.65
N HIS A 354 15.40 -5.40 -17.01
CA HIS A 354 15.94 -6.21 -18.09
C HIS A 354 16.43 -7.56 -17.52
N PRO A 355 15.59 -8.63 -17.52
CA PRO A 355 15.95 -9.90 -16.91
C PRO A 355 16.94 -10.66 -17.78
N SER A 356 17.88 -11.34 -17.13
CA SER A 356 18.80 -12.23 -17.83
C SER A 356 18.12 -13.51 -18.33
N ARG A 357 16.98 -13.88 -17.73
CA ARG A 357 16.25 -15.11 -18.02
C ARG A 357 14.78 -14.94 -17.67
N VAL A 358 13.88 -15.32 -18.56
CA VAL A 358 12.44 -15.43 -18.26
C VAL A 358 12.00 -16.85 -18.55
N THR A 359 11.36 -17.48 -17.57
CA THR A 359 10.79 -18.82 -17.71
C THR A 359 9.31 -18.77 -18.04
N SER A 360 8.85 -19.74 -18.83
CA SER A 360 7.42 -19.88 -19.15
C SER A 360 6.93 -21.28 -18.79
N ALA A 361 5.70 -21.38 -18.31
CA ALA A 361 5.10 -22.66 -17.89
C ALA A 361 5.19 -23.74 -18.99
N TRP A 362 4.98 -23.35 -20.26
CA TRP A 362 5.09 -24.26 -21.40
C TRP A 362 6.51 -24.82 -21.57
N LYS A 363 7.53 -23.97 -21.54
CA LYS A 363 8.93 -24.44 -21.69
C LYS A 363 9.35 -25.31 -20.51
N VAL A 364 8.99 -24.94 -19.29
CA VAL A 364 9.31 -25.71 -18.09
C VAL A 364 8.65 -27.08 -18.12
N ALA A 365 7.37 -27.15 -18.50
CA ALA A 365 6.65 -28.41 -18.65
C ALA A 365 7.32 -29.34 -19.68
N GLN A 366 7.77 -28.80 -20.82
CA GLN A 366 8.54 -29.55 -21.82
C GLN A 366 9.88 -30.08 -21.25
N GLN A 367 10.63 -29.23 -20.54
CA GLN A 367 11.92 -29.60 -19.96
C GLN A 367 11.78 -30.69 -18.89
N LYS A 368 10.69 -30.63 -18.09
CA LYS A 368 10.39 -31.66 -17.09
C LYS A 368 9.71 -32.93 -17.67
N GLY A 369 9.40 -32.96 -18.96
CA GLY A 369 8.75 -34.08 -19.61
C GLY A 369 7.29 -34.29 -19.16
N ARG A 370 6.59 -33.22 -18.77
CA ARG A 370 5.17 -33.26 -18.43
C ARG A 370 4.34 -33.65 -19.66
N ASN A 371 3.25 -34.38 -19.46
CA ASN A 371 2.35 -34.78 -20.55
C ASN A 371 1.40 -33.63 -20.92
N VAL A 372 1.93 -32.59 -21.56
CA VAL A 372 1.19 -31.36 -21.90
C VAL A 372 1.13 -31.15 -23.41
N CYS A 373 -0.03 -30.66 -23.91
CA CYS A 373 -0.13 -30.01 -25.22
C CYS A 373 -0.38 -28.52 -25.05
N TYR A 374 -0.10 -27.73 -26.09
CA TYR A 374 -0.25 -26.28 -26.06
C TYR A 374 -1.17 -25.82 -27.18
N ALA A 375 -2.04 -24.85 -26.87
CA ALA A 375 -2.83 -24.07 -27.82
C ALA A 375 -2.73 -22.58 -27.48
N LYS A 376 -2.44 -21.74 -28.48
CA LYS A 376 -2.21 -20.32 -28.27
C LYS A 376 -3.45 -19.59 -27.70
N GLY A 377 -4.63 -19.85 -28.26
CA GLY A 377 -5.92 -19.34 -27.79
C GLY A 377 -6.16 -17.85 -28.06
N PHE A 378 -5.25 -16.96 -27.64
CA PHE A 378 -5.37 -15.51 -27.80
C PHE A 378 -3.98 -14.84 -27.88
N SER A 379 -3.96 -13.51 -28.20
CA SER A 379 -2.72 -12.73 -28.20
C SER A 379 -2.37 -12.23 -26.78
N ALA A 380 -1.13 -12.46 -26.33
CA ALA A 380 -0.60 -11.92 -25.08
C ALA A 380 -0.46 -10.38 -25.07
N MET A 381 -0.45 -9.77 -26.24
CA MET A 381 -0.22 -8.32 -26.42
C MET A 381 -1.49 -7.49 -26.56
N ARG A 382 -2.60 -8.12 -27.00
CA ARG A 382 -3.84 -7.42 -27.38
C ARG A 382 -5.08 -8.26 -27.09
N ASP A 383 -6.24 -7.59 -27.04
CA ASP A 383 -7.55 -8.25 -27.00
C ASP A 383 -7.93 -8.82 -28.39
N GLU A 384 -7.18 -9.83 -28.84
CA GLU A 384 -7.34 -10.45 -30.16
C GLU A 384 -7.30 -11.98 -30.07
N MET A 385 -8.24 -12.63 -30.72
CA MET A 385 -8.34 -14.09 -30.90
C MET A 385 -9.06 -14.39 -32.20
N THR A 386 -8.51 -15.24 -33.02
CA THR A 386 -9.16 -15.74 -34.25
C THR A 386 -10.08 -16.92 -33.94
N ASP A 387 -11.08 -17.16 -34.80
CA ASP A 387 -11.94 -18.34 -34.65
C ASP A 387 -11.17 -19.67 -34.81
N ALA A 388 -10.06 -19.65 -35.55
CA ALA A 388 -9.17 -20.80 -35.69
C ALA A 388 -8.42 -21.10 -34.35
N GLU A 389 -7.89 -20.08 -33.70
CA GLU A 389 -7.24 -20.22 -32.37
C GLU A 389 -8.24 -20.69 -31.32
N LEU A 390 -9.46 -20.18 -31.33
CA LEU A 390 -10.52 -20.65 -30.44
C LEU A 390 -10.86 -22.12 -30.68
N ALA A 391 -11.03 -22.54 -31.96
CA ALA A 391 -11.34 -23.91 -32.31
C ALA A 391 -10.22 -24.89 -31.91
N GLU A 392 -8.94 -24.49 -32.10
CA GLU A 392 -7.78 -25.26 -31.68
C GLU A 392 -7.75 -25.42 -30.14
N ALA A 393 -8.00 -24.35 -29.39
CA ALA A 393 -8.06 -24.38 -27.94
C ALA A 393 -9.18 -25.27 -27.39
N ILE A 394 -10.37 -25.21 -27.99
CA ILE A 394 -11.49 -26.10 -27.67
C ILE A 394 -11.13 -27.57 -27.93
N GLN A 395 -10.50 -27.85 -29.07
CA GLN A 395 -10.07 -29.21 -29.39
C GLN A 395 -8.99 -29.73 -28.44
N ALA A 396 -8.04 -28.89 -28.06
CA ALA A 396 -7.02 -29.23 -27.07
C ALA A 396 -7.64 -29.56 -25.71
N ALA A 397 -8.59 -28.74 -25.24
CA ALA A 397 -9.30 -28.95 -24.00
C ALA A 397 -10.13 -30.23 -23.98
N GLN A 398 -10.85 -30.56 -25.09
CA GLN A 398 -11.64 -31.77 -25.21
C GLN A 398 -10.80 -33.04 -25.18
N ASN A 399 -9.54 -32.98 -25.62
CA ASN A 399 -8.63 -34.11 -25.72
C ASN A 399 -7.72 -34.27 -24.50
N ALA A 400 -7.88 -33.45 -23.49
CA ALA A 400 -7.10 -33.46 -22.24
C ALA A 400 -7.94 -33.92 -21.06
N ASP A 401 -7.29 -34.39 -19.98
CA ASP A 401 -7.93 -34.69 -18.70
C ASP A 401 -8.23 -33.40 -17.92
N VAL A 402 -7.36 -32.38 -18.07
CA VAL A 402 -7.50 -31.05 -17.47
C VAL A 402 -7.06 -29.98 -18.47
N ALA A 403 -7.82 -28.89 -18.57
CA ALA A 403 -7.40 -27.69 -19.28
C ALA A 403 -6.88 -26.65 -18.29
N VAL A 404 -5.67 -26.13 -18.49
CA VAL A 404 -5.08 -25.03 -17.74
C VAL A 404 -5.03 -23.81 -18.65
N VAL A 405 -5.85 -22.81 -18.39
CA VAL A 405 -5.93 -21.57 -19.17
C VAL A 405 -5.09 -20.51 -18.48
N PHE A 406 -4.05 -20.01 -19.14
CA PHE A 406 -3.22 -18.91 -18.67
C PHE A 406 -3.78 -17.61 -19.22
N ALA A 407 -4.38 -16.80 -18.35
CA ALA A 407 -5.06 -15.54 -18.68
C ALA A 407 -4.47 -14.38 -17.86
N GLY A 408 -4.89 -13.15 -18.15
CA GLY A 408 -4.43 -11.97 -17.42
C GLY A 408 -4.49 -10.71 -18.28
N LEU A 409 -3.85 -9.65 -17.79
CA LEU A 409 -3.86 -8.36 -18.48
C LEU A 409 -2.61 -8.22 -19.38
N PRO A 410 -2.75 -7.87 -20.66
CA PRO A 410 -1.64 -7.40 -21.48
C PRO A 410 -1.03 -6.11 -20.89
N GLU A 411 0.23 -5.83 -21.15
CA GLU A 411 0.91 -4.63 -20.69
C GLU A 411 0.19 -3.34 -21.12
N SER A 412 -0.44 -3.35 -22.30
CA SER A 412 -1.23 -2.24 -22.80
C SER A 412 -2.49 -1.91 -21.99
N PHE A 413 -2.87 -2.75 -21.03
CA PHE A 413 -4.05 -2.52 -20.17
C PHE A 413 -3.69 -1.83 -18.85
N GLU A 414 -2.49 -2.03 -18.32
CA GLU A 414 -2.01 -1.38 -17.11
C GLU A 414 -0.50 -1.12 -17.18
N SER A 415 -0.07 0.08 -16.88
CA SER A 415 1.33 0.51 -16.87
C SER A 415 1.48 1.81 -16.11
N GLU A 416 2.69 2.18 -15.75
CA GLU A 416 3.01 3.56 -15.45
C GLU A 416 2.69 4.44 -16.66
N GLY A 417 2.14 5.64 -16.40
CA GLY A 417 1.78 6.65 -17.41
C GLY A 417 0.30 6.68 -17.79
N TYR A 418 -0.47 5.64 -17.52
CA TYR A 418 -1.92 5.62 -17.75
C TYR A 418 -2.66 4.68 -16.80
N ASP A 419 -3.92 5.02 -16.51
CA ASP A 419 -4.82 4.19 -15.72
C ASP A 419 -5.63 3.25 -16.61
N ARG A 420 -6.09 2.13 -16.05
CA ARG A 420 -7.05 1.22 -16.68
C ARG A 420 -8.39 1.92 -16.88
N THR A 421 -9.12 1.51 -17.91
CA THR A 421 -10.48 2.00 -18.19
C THR A 421 -11.58 1.02 -17.76
N SER A 422 -11.21 -0.23 -17.48
CA SER A 422 -12.09 -1.31 -17.04
C SER A 422 -11.36 -2.25 -16.09
N MET A 423 -12.11 -2.93 -15.23
CA MET A 423 -11.60 -3.99 -14.38
C MET A 423 -11.72 -5.37 -15.05
N GLU A 424 -12.33 -5.45 -16.22
CA GLU A 424 -12.50 -6.69 -16.96
C GLU A 424 -11.17 -7.20 -17.56
N LEU A 425 -11.05 -8.51 -17.68
CA LEU A 425 -10.06 -9.12 -18.56
C LEU A 425 -10.41 -8.82 -20.03
N PRO A 426 -9.44 -8.93 -20.98
CA PRO A 426 -9.73 -8.85 -22.40
C PRO A 426 -10.92 -9.73 -22.80
N ALA A 427 -11.80 -9.19 -23.63
CA ALA A 427 -13.05 -9.88 -24.01
C ALA A 427 -12.80 -11.24 -24.66
N CYS A 428 -11.72 -11.35 -25.45
CA CYS A 428 -11.32 -12.62 -26.07
C CYS A 428 -10.97 -13.69 -25.03
N GLN A 429 -10.32 -13.32 -23.92
CA GLN A 429 -9.95 -14.25 -22.86
C GLN A 429 -11.19 -14.72 -22.09
N ASN A 430 -12.10 -13.82 -21.72
CA ASN A 430 -13.37 -14.19 -21.08
C ASN A 430 -14.18 -15.15 -21.97
N ARG A 431 -14.27 -14.86 -23.29
CA ARG A 431 -14.91 -15.74 -24.27
C ARG A 431 -14.23 -17.12 -24.33
N LEU A 432 -12.90 -17.16 -24.36
CA LEU A 432 -12.13 -18.40 -24.41
C LEU A 432 -12.41 -19.29 -23.20
N ILE A 433 -12.33 -18.74 -21.99
CA ILE A 433 -12.59 -19.46 -20.75
C ILE A 433 -14.02 -19.99 -20.72
N ASP A 434 -15.00 -19.18 -21.14
CA ASP A 434 -16.40 -19.59 -21.23
C ASP A 434 -16.64 -20.74 -22.19
N GLU A 435 -16.03 -20.73 -23.37
CA GLU A 435 -16.17 -21.79 -24.35
C GLU A 435 -15.46 -23.08 -23.92
N ILE A 436 -14.29 -22.97 -23.26
CA ILE A 436 -13.59 -24.14 -22.71
C ILE A 436 -14.39 -24.77 -21.57
N ALA A 437 -14.96 -23.99 -20.66
CA ALA A 437 -15.76 -24.49 -19.55
C ALA A 437 -17.04 -25.25 -19.99
N LYS A 438 -17.52 -25.03 -21.21
CA LYS A 438 -18.64 -25.79 -21.78
C LYS A 438 -18.27 -27.21 -22.19
N VAL A 439 -17.00 -27.46 -22.52
CA VAL A 439 -16.53 -28.71 -23.14
C VAL A 439 -15.57 -29.52 -22.25
N GLN A 440 -15.01 -28.89 -21.20
CA GLN A 440 -14.09 -29.50 -20.26
C GLN A 440 -14.55 -29.24 -18.81
N PRO A 441 -14.86 -30.30 -18.04
CA PRO A 441 -15.33 -30.15 -16.66
C PRO A 441 -14.18 -29.75 -15.68
N HIS A 442 -12.94 -30.02 -16.02
CA HIS A 442 -11.78 -29.74 -15.18
C HIS A 442 -10.95 -28.59 -15.78
N VAL A 443 -11.38 -27.37 -15.50
CA VAL A 443 -10.69 -26.17 -15.96
C VAL A 443 -9.98 -25.51 -14.78
N VAL A 444 -8.69 -25.24 -14.95
CA VAL A 444 -7.86 -24.41 -14.07
C VAL A 444 -7.57 -23.11 -14.80
N VAL A 445 -7.71 -21.97 -14.15
CA VAL A 445 -7.28 -20.68 -14.69
C VAL A 445 -6.11 -20.17 -13.87
N VAL A 446 -5.01 -19.83 -14.56
CA VAL A 446 -3.81 -19.18 -13.99
C VAL A 446 -3.83 -17.73 -14.44
N LEU A 447 -3.78 -16.79 -13.48
CA LEU A 447 -3.91 -15.36 -13.73
C LEU A 447 -2.56 -14.64 -13.67
N HIS A 448 -2.37 -13.68 -14.59
CA HIS A 448 -1.21 -12.79 -14.69
C HIS A 448 -1.70 -11.34 -14.83
N ASN A 449 -1.93 -10.65 -13.73
CA ASN A 449 -2.43 -9.27 -13.66
C ASN A 449 -1.76 -8.49 -12.53
N GLY A 450 -1.70 -7.17 -12.64
CA GLY A 450 -1.06 -6.31 -11.62
C GLY A 450 -2.01 -5.84 -10.52
N SER A 451 -3.33 -6.01 -10.71
CA SER A 451 -4.36 -5.63 -9.74
C SER A 451 -5.64 -6.40 -9.98
N ALA A 452 -6.62 -6.28 -9.07
CA ALA A 452 -7.89 -6.99 -9.13
C ALA A 452 -8.57 -6.90 -10.50
N VAL A 453 -9.18 -8.01 -10.93
CA VAL A 453 -9.92 -8.15 -12.17
C VAL A 453 -11.29 -8.79 -11.93
N GLU A 454 -12.26 -8.50 -12.81
CA GLU A 454 -13.57 -9.16 -12.82
C GLU A 454 -13.45 -10.58 -13.36
N LEU A 455 -14.07 -11.54 -12.66
CA LEU A 455 -14.00 -12.97 -12.96
C LEU A 455 -15.42 -13.55 -13.14
N PRO A 456 -16.11 -13.21 -14.25
CA PRO A 456 -17.53 -13.61 -14.44
C PRO A 456 -17.73 -15.10 -14.61
N TRP A 457 -16.69 -15.85 -14.90
CA TRP A 457 -16.66 -17.29 -15.11
C TRP A 457 -16.18 -18.08 -13.88
N ALA A 458 -15.82 -17.42 -12.76
CA ALA A 458 -15.18 -18.06 -11.61
C ALA A 458 -15.94 -19.27 -11.05
N ASP A 459 -17.26 -19.22 -11.07
CA ASP A 459 -18.11 -20.32 -10.56
C ASP A 459 -18.24 -21.51 -11.55
N ARG A 460 -17.65 -21.40 -12.74
CA ARG A 460 -17.70 -22.42 -13.81
C ARG A 460 -16.37 -23.14 -14.05
N VAL A 461 -15.33 -22.77 -13.32
CA VAL A 461 -14.01 -23.39 -13.40
C VAL A 461 -13.69 -24.13 -12.11
N SER A 462 -12.80 -25.12 -12.18
CA SER A 462 -12.50 -25.99 -11.04
C SER A 462 -11.45 -25.42 -10.09
N ALA A 463 -10.55 -24.59 -10.60
CA ALA A 463 -9.57 -23.89 -9.78
C ALA A 463 -9.10 -22.58 -10.43
N ILE A 464 -8.69 -21.63 -9.59
CA ILE A 464 -8.09 -20.37 -10.00
C ILE A 464 -6.82 -20.15 -9.17
N LEU A 465 -5.69 -19.96 -9.85
CA LEU A 465 -4.39 -19.64 -9.26
C LEU A 465 -3.96 -18.26 -9.73
N GLU A 466 -3.81 -17.32 -8.80
CA GLU A 466 -3.34 -15.96 -9.05
C GLU A 466 -1.83 -15.90 -8.86
N LEU A 467 -1.09 -15.59 -9.92
CA LEU A 467 0.36 -15.39 -9.90
C LEU A 467 0.75 -13.91 -9.97
N TYR A 468 -0.21 -13.02 -10.16
CA TYR A 468 0.08 -11.62 -10.36
C TYR A 468 1.19 -11.41 -11.42
N LEU A 469 2.18 -10.55 -11.11
CA LEU A 469 3.37 -10.33 -11.92
C LEU A 469 4.57 -10.96 -11.19
N GLY A 470 4.73 -12.27 -11.37
CA GLY A 470 5.57 -13.15 -10.57
C GLY A 470 7.06 -13.13 -10.91
N GLY A 471 7.56 -12.13 -11.64
CA GLY A 471 8.98 -12.00 -11.96
C GLY A 471 9.48 -13.02 -12.99
N GLU A 472 10.80 -13.05 -13.19
CA GLU A 472 11.43 -13.86 -14.25
C GLU A 472 11.26 -15.38 -14.07
N GLY A 473 11.04 -15.81 -12.82
CA GLY A 473 10.86 -17.21 -12.43
C GLY A 473 9.43 -17.74 -12.53
N VAL A 474 8.47 -16.95 -12.99
CA VAL A 474 7.02 -17.25 -12.92
C VAL A 474 6.62 -18.58 -13.58
N GLY A 475 7.31 -19.00 -14.65
CA GLY A 475 7.03 -20.27 -15.30
C GLY A 475 7.45 -21.50 -14.48
N GLU A 476 8.58 -21.42 -13.78
CA GLU A 476 9.04 -22.48 -12.87
C GLU A 476 8.17 -22.55 -11.62
N ALA A 477 7.80 -21.39 -11.07
CA ALA A 477 6.87 -21.30 -9.94
C ALA A 477 5.49 -21.88 -10.30
N ALA A 478 4.94 -21.54 -11.47
CA ALA A 478 3.68 -22.09 -11.97
C ALA A 478 3.71 -23.63 -12.04
N ASP A 479 4.78 -24.21 -12.59
CA ASP A 479 4.90 -25.68 -12.68
C ASP A 479 4.97 -26.32 -11.29
N GLN A 480 5.78 -25.76 -10.37
CA GLN A 480 5.88 -26.27 -9.00
C GLN A 480 4.54 -26.24 -8.26
N LEU A 481 3.78 -25.15 -8.42
CA LEU A 481 2.47 -24.97 -7.79
C LEU A 481 1.43 -25.90 -8.42
N LEU A 482 1.34 -25.94 -9.75
CA LEU A 482 0.34 -26.76 -10.46
C LEU A 482 0.50 -28.25 -10.16
N TYR A 483 1.74 -28.75 -10.01
CA TYR A 483 2.02 -30.17 -9.75
C TYR A 483 2.27 -30.48 -8.26
N GLY A 484 2.08 -29.52 -7.36
CA GLY A 484 2.20 -29.74 -5.90
C GLY A 484 3.63 -29.96 -5.41
N GLU A 485 4.65 -29.58 -6.20
CA GLU A 485 6.04 -29.52 -5.74
C GLU A 485 6.22 -28.37 -4.73
N ALA A 486 5.40 -27.31 -4.86
CA ALA A 486 5.20 -26.27 -3.87
C ALA A 486 3.70 -26.18 -3.51
N ASN A 487 3.41 -25.84 -2.25
CA ASN A 487 2.05 -25.62 -1.75
C ASN A 487 1.75 -24.13 -1.75
N PRO A 488 0.69 -23.65 -2.44
CA PRO A 488 0.30 -22.23 -2.42
C PRO A 488 0.13 -21.71 -0.99
N SER A 489 0.63 -20.53 -0.71
CA SER A 489 0.59 -19.95 0.64
C SER A 489 0.43 -18.42 0.65
N GLY A 490 0.20 -17.82 -0.51
CA GLY A 490 -0.14 -16.42 -0.64
C GLY A 490 -1.59 -16.16 -0.21
N HIS A 491 -1.84 -14.92 0.23
CA HIS A 491 -3.15 -14.40 0.58
C HIS A 491 -3.34 -13.04 -0.08
N LEU A 492 -4.54 -12.75 -0.56
CA LEU A 492 -4.80 -11.51 -1.29
C LEU A 492 -4.49 -10.27 -0.44
N ALA A 493 -3.62 -9.42 -0.94
CA ALA A 493 -3.31 -8.12 -0.33
C ALA A 493 -4.29 -7.01 -0.75
N GLU A 494 -5.29 -7.36 -1.53
CA GLU A 494 -6.37 -6.50 -2.00
C GLU A 494 -7.67 -7.30 -2.19
N THR A 495 -8.80 -6.62 -2.06
CA THR A 495 -10.11 -7.20 -2.33
C THR A 495 -10.35 -7.30 -3.82
N PHE A 496 -10.92 -8.41 -4.28
CA PHE A 496 -11.44 -8.58 -5.65
C PHE A 496 -12.95 -8.32 -5.64
N PRO A 497 -13.44 -7.14 -6.04
CA PRO A 497 -14.87 -6.88 -6.11
C PRO A 497 -15.52 -7.69 -7.24
N LEU A 498 -16.85 -7.84 -7.18
CA LEU A 498 -17.60 -8.52 -8.24
C LEU A 498 -17.57 -7.72 -9.55
N ARG A 499 -17.58 -6.39 -9.45
CA ARG A 499 -17.57 -5.46 -10.57
C ARG A 499 -17.00 -4.10 -10.13
N LEU A 500 -16.51 -3.34 -11.10
CA LEU A 500 -15.91 -2.03 -10.86
C LEU A 500 -16.85 -1.05 -10.13
N GLN A 501 -18.15 -1.07 -10.44
CA GLN A 501 -19.15 -0.17 -9.84
C GLN A 501 -19.33 -0.37 -8.33
N ASP A 502 -18.89 -1.50 -7.79
CA ASP A 502 -18.95 -1.79 -6.36
C ASP A 502 -17.74 -1.19 -5.60
N ASN A 503 -16.71 -0.67 -6.32
CA ASN A 503 -15.56 -0.06 -5.68
C ASN A 503 -15.90 1.33 -5.09
N PRO A 504 -15.50 1.64 -3.86
CA PRO A 504 -15.86 2.89 -3.20
C PRO A 504 -15.32 4.14 -3.92
N SER A 505 -14.24 4.04 -4.66
CA SER A 505 -13.68 5.15 -5.44
C SER A 505 -14.38 5.40 -6.78
N TYR A 506 -15.32 4.53 -7.20
CA TYR A 506 -15.89 4.52 -8.57
C TYR A 506 -16.45 5.86 -9.03
N LEU A 507 -17.14 6.59 -8.14
CA LEU A 507 -17.72 7.89 -8.49
C LEU A 507 -16.70 9.04 -8.50
N HIS A 508 -15.53 8.85 -7.95
CA HIS A 508 -14.53 9.89 -7.76
C HIS A 508 -13.28 9.70 -8.62
N PHE A 509 -12.97 8.48 -9.02
CA PHE A 509 -11.80 8.15 -9.83
C PHE A 509 -12.10 8.34 -11.34
N PRO A 510 -11.23 8.94 -12.13
CA PRO A 510 -9.96 9.57 -11.79
C PRO A 510 -10.07 11.07 -11.43
N GLY A 511 -11.27 11.57 -11.14
CA GLY A 511 -11.54 12.97 -10.85
C GLY A 511 -11.77 13.81 -12.10
N ASN A 512 -11.48 15.10 -11.99
CA ASN A 512 -11.54 16.06 -13.11
C ASN A 512 -10.13 16.61 -13.44
N ASP A 513 -10.07 17.67 -14.24
CA ASP A 513 -8.80 18.24 -14.68
C ASP A 513 -7.93 18.84 -13.57
N GLU A 514 -8.47 19.15 -12.41
CA GLU A 514 -7.78 19.86 -11.34
C GLU A 514 -7.64 19.05 -10.05
N ARG A 515 -8.66 18.22 -9.75
CA ARG A 515 -8.75 17.51 -8.47
C ARG A 515 -9.42 16.17 -8.56
N VAL A 516 -9.05 15.29 -7.65
CA VAL A 516 -9.72 14.03 -7.36
C VAL A 516 -10.10 14.01 -5.88
N ALA A 517 -11.40 13.86 -5.59
CA ALA A 517 -11.87 13.73 -4.22
C ALA A 517 -11.69 12.29 -3.73
N TYR A 518 -11.14 12.13 -2.53
CA TYR A 518 -11.05 10.84 -1.84
C TYR A 518 -12.28 10.69 -0.93
N GLY A 519 -13.46 10.70 -1.58
CA GLY A 519 -14.76 10.79 -0.88
C GLY A 519 -15.15 9.55 -0.10
N GLU A 520 -14.49 8.44 -0.32
CA GLU A 520 -14.61 7.21 0.46
C GLU A 520 -13.94 7.30 1.84
N ASP A 521 -13.12 8.36 2.07
CA ASP A 521 -12.43 8.62 3.31
C ASP A 521 -11.60 7.41 3.79
N VAL A 522 -11.79 6.92 5.02
CA VAL A 522 -11.09 5.75 5.57
C VAL A 522 -11.62 4.40 5.03
N PHE A 523 -12.69 4.42 4.25
CA PHE A 523 -13.35 3.22 3.73
C PHE A 523 -12.75 2.76 2.39
N VAL A 524 -11.48 2.37 2.40
CA VAL A 524 -10.75 1.83 1.26
C VAL A 524 -10.70 0.30 1.35
N GLY A 525 -10.87 -0.40 0.22
CA GLY A 525 -10.76 -1.85 0.15
C GLY A 525 -11.75 -2.57 1.09
N TYR A 526 -11.28 -3.62 1.78
CA TYR A 526 -12.12 -4.41 2.70
C TYR A 526 -12.77 -3.57 3.80
N ARG A 527 -12.16 -2.45 4.19
CA ARG A 527 -12.76 -1.52 5.16
C ARG A 527 -14.15 -1.04 4.71
N TYR A 528 -14.31 -0.82 3.41
CA TYR A 528 -15.59 -0.48 2.80
C TYR A 528 -16.49 -1.71 2.66
N TYR A 529 -16.01 -2.74 1.96
CA TYR A 529 -16.85 -3.89 1.59
C TYR A 529 -17.42 -4.60 2.82
N ASP A 530 -16.61 -4.83 3.85
CA ASP A 530 -17.04 -5.49 5.07
C ASP A 530 -17.99 -4.61 5.91
N THR A 531 -17.72 -3.30 5.97
CA THR A 531 -18.56 -2.36 6.75
C THR A 531 -19.93 -2.17 6.11
N LYS A 532 -19.98 -2.01 4.80
CA LYS A 532 -21.23 -1.79 4.05
C LYS A 532 -21.87 -3.10 3.58
N GLN A 533 -21.26 -4.24 3.92
CA GLN A 533 -21.73 -5.59 3.55
C GLN A 533 -21.94 -5.75 2.04
N VAL A 534 -21.02 -5.20 1.25
CA VAL A 534 -21.03 -5.33 -0.20
C VAL A 534 -20.36 -6.67 -0.57
N PRO A 535 -21.04 -7.55 -1.31
CA PRO A 535 -20.44 -8.82 -1.69
C PRO A 535 -19.25 -8.63 -2.63
N VAL A 536 -18.24 -9.46 -2.44
CA VAL A 536 -17.00 -9.45 -3.23
C VAL A 536 -16.76 -10.80 -3.87
N ARG A 537 -15.89 -10.87 -4.87
CA ARG A 537 -15.47 -12.14 -5.47
C ARG A 537 -14.52 -12.88 -4.53
N PHE A 538 -13.53 -12.17 -4.00
CA PHE A 538 -12.60 -12.66 -2.98
C PHE A 538 -12.27 -11.52 -2.02
N ALA A 539 -12.32 -11.82 -0.74
CA ALA A 539 -12.05 -10.85 0.31
C ALA A 539 -10.54 -10.60 0.47
N PHE A 540 -10.20 -9.47 1.07
CA PHE A 540 -8.84 -9.21 1.55
C PHE A 540 -8.37 -10.33 2.49
N GLY A 541 -7.14 -10.77 2.31
CA GLY A 541 -6.57 -11.86 3.09
C GLY A 541 -6.98 -13.26 2.64
N HIS A 542 -7.83 -13.42 1.61
CA HIS A 542 -8.25 -14.73 1.10
C HIS A 542 -7.08 -15.46 0.43
N GLY A 543 -6.94 -16.75 0.74
CA GLY A 543 -6.00 -17.66 0.11
C GLY A 543 -6.23 -19.08 0.59
N LEU A 544 -6.09 -20.05 -0.33
CA LEU A 544 -6.25 -21.47 -0.05
C LEU A 544 -4.90 -22.18 -0.09
N SER A 545 -4.87 -23.40 0.43
CA SER A 545 -3.72 -24.28 0.46
C SER A 545 -4.12 -25.68 -0.01
N TYR A 546 -3.16 -26.52 -0.34
CA TYR A 546 -3.38 -27.98 -0.55
C TYR A 546 -3.55 -28.75 0.75
N THR A 547 -3.53 -28.06 1.88
CA THR A 547 -3.81 -28.59 3.22
C THR A 547 -4.85 -27.73 3.92
N GLU A 548 -5.31 -28.16 5.10
CA GLU A 548 -6.29 -27.42 5.90
C GLU A 548 -5.73 -27.10 7.28
N PHE A 549 -6.19 -25.98 7.84
CA PHE A 549 -5.76 -25.50 9.15
C PHE A 549 -6.96 -25.27 10.06
N ALA A 550 -6.79 -25.66 11.33
CA ALA A 550 -7.76 -25.40 12.40
C ALA A 550 -7.19 -24.41 13.40
N TYR A 551 -8.04 -23.50 13.87
CA TYR A 551 -7.72 -22.49 14.86
C TYR A 551 -8.37 -22.83 16.21
N SER A 552 -7.65 -22.67 17.31
CA SER A 552 -8.15 -22.94 18.67
C SER A 552 -7.43 -22.08 19.71
N ASN A 553 -7.91 -22.11 20.95
CA ASN A 553 -7.24 -21.55 22.13
C ASN A 553 -6.85 -20.06 22.00
N LEU A 554 -7.74 -19.22 21.43
CA LEU A 554 -7.51 -17.77 21.45
C LEU A 554 -7.45 -17.26 22.88
N GLN A 555 -6.34 -16.64 23.27
CA GLN A 555 -6.11 -16.08 24.60
C GLN A 555 -5.54 -14.67 24.50
N LEU A 556 -5.97 -13.81 25.41
CA LEU A 556 -5.38 -12.50 25.66
C LEU A 556 -4.57 -12.58 26.96
N SER A 557 -3.36 -12.04 26.99
CA SER A 557 -2.52 -11.99 28.20
C SER A 557 -3.15 -11.19 29.35
N ALA A 558 -4.08 -10.28 29.00
CA ALA A 558 -4.91 -9.51 29.94
C ALA A 558 -6.26 -9.17 29.26
N PRO A 559 -7.37 -9.14 30.03
CA PRO A 559 -8.68 -8.77 29.49
C PRO A 559 -8.85 -7.26 29.32
N ALA A 560 -7.88 -6.46 29.78
CA ALA A 560 -7.90 -5.00 29.72
C ALA A 560 -6.54 -4.43 29.33
N LEU A 561 -6.56 -3.31 28.64
CA LEU A 561 -5.41 -2.55 28.16
C LEU A 561 -5.54 -1.09 28.59
N GLN A 562 -4.45 -0.44 28.91
CA GLN A 562 -4.37 1.00 29.21
C GLN A 562 -3.29 1.67 28.36
N ASP A 563 -3.28 2.99 28.31
CA ASP A 563 -2.23 3.75 27.64
C ASP A 563 -0.83 3.31 28.11
N GLY A 564 0.09 3.14 27.15
CA GLY A 564 1.46 2.73 27.41
C GLY A 564 1.65 1.22 27.70
N GLN A 565 0.58 0.44 27.75
CA GLN A 565 0.63 -1.02 27.92
C GLN A 565 0.50 -1.75 26.58
N THR A 566 0.78 -3.04 26.59
CA THR A 566 0.55 -3.97 25.48
C THR A 566 -0.19 -5.21 25.95
N VAL A 567 -0.98 -5.80 25.07
CA VAL A 567 -1.64 -7.10 25.27
C VAL A 567 -1.12 -8.06 24.22
N THR A 568 -0.74 -9.25 24.65
CA THR A 568 -0.39 -10.36 23.77
C THR A 568 -1.64 -11.16 23.43
N VAL A 569 -1.82 -11.41 22.15
CA VAL A 569 -2.87 -12.27 21.57
C VAL A 569 -2.21 -13.55 21.12
N SER A 570 -2.60 -14.69 21.66
CA SER A 570 -2.08 -16.00 21.27
C SER A 570 -3.20 -16.90 20.74
N VAL A 571 -2.90 -17.68 19.71
CA VAL A 571 -3.83 -18.62 19.08
C VAL A 571 -3.07 -19.85 18.63
N ASP A 572 -3.64 -21.03 18.82
CA ASP A 572 -3.09 -22.28 18.31
C ASP A 572 -3.60 -22.56 16.90
N VAL A 573 -2.68 -22.88 16.00
CA VAL A 573 -2.97 -23.25 14.61
C VAL A 573 -2.45 -24.66 14.37
N THR A 574 -3.31 -25.54 13.88
CA THR A 574 -3.00 -26.94 13.61
C THR A 574 -3.21 -27.25 12.14
N ASN A 575 -2.22 -27.87 11.49
CA ASN A 575 -2.39 -28.44 10.16
C ASN A 575 -3.18 -29.76 10.28
N THR A 576 -4.41 -29.77 9.83
CA THR A 576 -5.32 -30.93 9.88
C THR A 576 -5.30 -31.79 8.63
N GLY A 577 -4.57 -31.33 7.60
CA GLY A 577 -4.48 -32.04 6.31
C GLY A 577 -3.29 -33.01 6.25
N LYS A 578 -2.89 -33.35 5.02
CA LYS A 578 -1.93 -34.44 4.74
C LYS A 578 -0.58 -33.98 4.21
N VAL A 579 -0.45 -32.70 3.86
CA VAL A 579 0.80 -32.11 3.33
C VAL A 579 1.23 -30.94 4.18
N ALA A 580 2.52 -30.65 4.21
CA ALA A 580 3.04 -29.46 4.87
C ALA A 580 2.51 -28.19 4.17
N GLY A 581 2.22 -27.18 4.93
CA GLY A 581 1.71 -25.91 4.39
C GLY A 581 2.00 -24.73 5.30
N ARG A 582 1.99 -23.54 4.70
CA ARG A 582 2.07 -22.28 5.44
C ARG A 582 0.68 -21.67 5.55
N GLU A 583 0.36 -21.19 6.75
CA GLU A 583 -0.87 -20.47 7.05
C GLU A 583 -0.55 -19.03 7.44
N VAL A 584 -1.39 -18.09 7.02
CA VAL A 584 -1.32 -16.68 7.40
C VAL A 584 -2.40 -16.40 8.43
N VAL A 585 -1.99 -16.29 9.69
CA VAL A 585 -2.87 -15.89 10.80
C VAL A 585 -3.04 -14.37 10.75
N GLN A 586 -4.28 -13.89 10.64
CA GLN A 586 -4.61 -12.47 10.54
C GLN A 586 -5.37 -12.03 11.79
N LEU A 587 -4.92 -10.93 12.39
CA LEU A 587 -5.50 -10.32 13.58
C LEU A 587 -6.17 -9.02 13.20
N TYR A 588 -7.46 -8.95 13.42
CA TYR A 588 -8.27 -7.74 13.20
C TYR A 588 -8.81 -7.19 14.53
N VAL A 589 -9.05 -5.91 14.56
CA VAL A 589 -9.68 -5.21 15.69
C VAL A 589 -10.92 -4.48 15.22
N ARG A 590 -12.00 -4.60 15.99
CA ARG A 590 -13.26 -3.86 15.83
C ARG A 590 -13.50 -2.98 17.04
N ASP A 591 -13.80 -1.72 16.81
CA ASP A 591 -14.34 -0.82 17.83
C ASP A 591 -15.84 -1.09 18.03
N LYS A 592 -16.27 -1.39 19.24
CA LYS A 592 -17.68 -1.62 19.59
C LYS A 592 -18.35 -0.37 20.20
N ASN A 593 -17.62 0.74 20.32
CA ASN A 593 -18.12 1.95 20.96
C ASN A 593 -18.99 2.82 20.04
N GLY A 594 -18.84 2.69 18.71
CA GLY A 594 -19.77 3.23 17.72
C GLY A 594 -19.58 4.69 17.30
N THR A 595 -18.59 5.40 17.82
CA THR A 595 -18.32 6.81 17.46
C THR A 595 -16.82 7.14 17.50
N PRO A 596 -16.29 7.81 16.49
CA PRO A 596 -16.90 8.14 15.19
C PRO A 596 -17.17 6.90 14.32
N GLU A 597 -17.84 7.04 13.18
CA GLU A 597 -17.99 5.92 12.25
C GLU A 597 -16.61 5.38 11.84
N ARG A 598 -16.39 4.09 12.08
CA ARG A 598 -15.14 3.40 11.79
C ARG A 598 -15.40 2.16 10.93
N PRO A 599 -14.37 1.65 10.21
CA PRO A 599 -14.47 0.35 9.57
C PRO A 599 -14.89 -0.75 10.56
N SER A 600 -15.69 -1.71 10.07
CA SER A 600 -16.18 -2.82 10.91
C SER A 600 -15.08 -3.65 11.53
N LYS A 601 -13.89 -3.63 10.93
CA LYS A 601 -12.63 -4.20 11.43
C LYS A 601 -11.44 -3.66 10.67
N GLU A 602 -10.27 -3.74 11.27
CA GLU A 602 -9.00 -3.30 10.67
C GLU A 602 -7.90 -4.29 11.03
N LEU A 603 -7.04 -4.64 10.05
CA LEU A 603 -5.88 -5.50 10.28
C LEU A 603 -4.89 -4.80 11.23
N ARG A 604 -4.50 -5.48 12.31
CA ARG A 604 -3.56 -4.99 13.33
C ARG A 604 -2.47 -5.99 13.69
N GLY A 605 -2.44 -7.13 13.00
CA GLY A 605 -1.40 -8.12 13.14
C GLY A 605 -1.54 -9.24 12.12
N PHE A 606 -0.41 -9.83 11.76
CA PHE A 606 -0.39 -11.07 10.98
C PHE A 606 0.90 -11.85 11.25
N ALA A 607 0.86 -13.15 11.00
CA ALA A 607 2.04 -14.01 11.03
C ALA A 607 1.87 -15.19 10.07
N LYS A 608 2.90 -15.51 9.31
CA LYS A 608 2.95 -16.68 8.42
C LYS A 608 3.72 -17.81 9.10
N VAL A 609 3.11 -18.99 9.21
CA VAL A 609 3.70 -20.13 9.92
C VAL A 609 3.68 -21.39 9.05
N LEU A 610 4.81 -22.09 9.00
CA LEU A 610 4.91 -23.41 8.37
C LEU A 610 4.51 -24.48 9.38
N LEU A 611 3.64 -25.41 8.96
CA LEU A 611 3.15 -26.52 9.78
C LEU A 611 3.22 -27.83 8.99
N GLU A 612 3.84 -28.83 9.59
CA GLU A 612 3.80 -30.21 9.11
C GLU A 612 2.42 -30.85 9.35
N PRO A 613 2.04 -31.92 8.64
CA PRO A 613 0.79 -32.63 8.91
C PRO A 613 0.64 -33.04 10.37
N GLY A 614 -0.45 -32.59 11.01
CA GLY A 614 -0.72 -32.83 12.42
C GLY A 614 0.04 -31.93 13.40
N GLU A 615 0.93 -31.07 12.92
CA GLU A 615 1.65 -30.11 13.78
C GLU A 615 0.72 -28.98 14.23
N CYS A 616 0.89 -28.60 15.52
CA CYS A 616 0.23 -27.44 16.14
C CYS A 616 1.31 -26.44 16.61
N LYS A 617 1.13 -25.16 16.23
CA LYS A 617 1.97 -24.05 16.71
C LYS A 617 1.12 -22.96 17.32
N THR A 618 1.60 -22.38 18.42
CA THR A 618 1.02 -21.18 19.00
C THR A 618 1.60 -19.95 18.30
N VAL A 619 0.74 -19.17 17.65
CA VAL A 619 1.07 -17.88 17.08
C VAL A 619 0.79 -16.79 18.09
N THR A 620 1.72 -15.85 18.22
CA THR A 620 1.64 -14.75 19.19
C THR A 620 1.77 -13.41 18.49
N LEU A 621 0.79 -12.53 18.70
CA LEU A 621 0.73 -11.17 18.16
C LEU A 621 0.56 -10.19 19.33
N THR A 622 0.92 -8.92 19.12
CA THR A 622 0.87 -7.88 20.17
C THR A 622 -0.03 -6.74 19.74
N LEU A 623 -0.89 -6.26 20.64
CA LEU A 623 -1.69 -5.06 20.48
C LEU A 623 -1.29 -4.00 21.49
N ALA A 624 -1.23 -2.76 21.06
CA ALA A 624 -1.02 -1.56 21.86
C ALA A 624 -2.21 -0.58 21.69
N ALA A 625 -2.25 0.49 22.46
CA ALA A 625 -3.29 1.52 22.34
C ALA A 625 -3.41 2.10 20.92
N ARG A 626 -2.28 2.21 20.19
CA ARG A 626 -2.25 2.67 18.79
C ARG A 626 -3.08 1.78 17.86
N ASP A 627 -3.11 0.47 18.09
CA ASP A 627 -3.87 -0.49 17.28
C ASP A 627 -5.39 -0.37 17.48
N LEU A 628 -5.83 0.29 18.55
CA LEU A 628 -7.22 0.58 18.87
C LEU A 628 -7.65 1.99 18.41
N SER A 629 -6.68 2.83 17.98
CA SER A 629 -6.87 4.25 17.73
C SER A 629 -7.41 4.55 16.34
N TYR A 630 -8.07 5.70 16.23
CA TYR A 630 -8.31 6.43 14.99
C TYR A 630 -7.65 7.81 15.08
N TYR A 631 -7.54 8.53 13.96
CA TYR A 631 -7.00 9.88 13.98
C TYR A 631 -8.11 10.90 14.30
N GLU A 632 -7.98 11.58 15.41
CA GLU A 632 -8.94 12.58 15.88
C GLU A 632 -8.48 13.98 15.44
N GLU A 633 -9.18 14.57 14.48
CA GLU A 633 -8.80 15.85 13.86
C GLU A 633 -8.79 17.02 14.86
N ARG A 634 -9.64 16.99 15.91
CA ARG A 634 -9.65 18.01 16.96
C ARG A 634 -8.43 17.98 17.87
N LEU A 635 -7.77 16.83 17.94
CA LEU A 635 -6.51 16.65 18.69
C LEU A 635 -5.29 16.78 17.78
N HIS A 636 -5.48 16.69 16.46
CA HIS A 636 -4.41 16.46 15.49
C HIS A 636 -3.49 15.31 15.93
N ASP A 637 -4.11 14.23 16.46
CA ASP A 637 -3.37 13.11 17.03
C ASP A 637 -4.26 11.85 17.10
N TRP A 638 -3.62 10.72 17.33
CA TRP A 638 -4.27 9.42 17.50
C TRP A 638 -5.00 9.32 18.84
N PHE A 639 -6.20 8.78 18.78
CA PHE A 639 -7.08 8.62 19.93
C PHE A 639 -7.80 7.27 19.93
N ALA A 640 -7.68 6.53 21.04
CA ALA A 640 -8.47 5.34 21.31
C ALA A 640 -9.48 5.69 22.41
N PRO A 641 -10.79 5.69 22.16
CA PRO A 641 -11.79 5.90 23.21
C PRO A 641 -11.79 4.75 24.22
N SER A 642 -12.01 5.07 25.51
CA SER A 642 -12.27 4.04 26.52
C SER A 642 -13.53 3.25 26.16
N GLY A 643 -13.48 1.92 26.27
CA GLY A 643 -14.61 1.06 25.94
C GLY A 643 -14.21 -0.36 25.62
N VAL A 644 -15.06 -1.04 24.85
CA VAL A 644 -14.87 -2.44 24.48
C VAL A 644 -14.49 -2.57 23.02
N TYR A 645 -13.44 -3.36 22.79
CA TYR A 645 -12.95 -3.72 21.47
C TYR A 645 -13.09 -5.23 21.28
N GLU A 646 -13.34 -5.64 20.05
CA GLU A 646 -13.36 -7.05 19.66
C GLU A 646 -12.07 -7.40 18.93
N VAL A 647 -11.32 -8.34 19.49
CA VAL A 647 -10.12 -8.92 18.89
C VAL A 647 -10.56 -10.13 18.09
N MET A 648 -10.26 -10.15 16.81
CA MET A 648 -10.77 -11.12 15.83
C MET A 648 -9.57 -11.79 15.14
N VAL A 649 -9.50 -13.13 15.18
CA VAL A 649 -8.44 -13.89 14.51
C VAL A 649 -9.06 -14.76 13.42
N GLY A 650 -8.50 -14.70 12.21
CA GLY A 650 -9.03 -15.43 11.06
C GLY A 650 -8.00 -15.64 9.96
N ARG A 651 -8.48 -16.16 8.83
CA ARG A 651 -7.72 -16.44 7.61
C ARG A 651 -7.85 -15.33 6.56
N ALA A 652 -8.96 -14.60 6.63
CA ALA A 652 -9.30 -13.50 5.73
C ALA A 652 -10.22 -12.51 6.45
N SER A 653 -10.46 -11.37 5.85
CA SER A 653 -11.34 -10.35 6.43
C SER A 653 -12.79 -10.84 6.59
N ASP A 654 -13.23 -11.75 5.74
CA ASP A 654 -14.55 -12.39 5.78
C ASP A 654 -14.54 -13.81 6.42
N ASP A 655 -13.37 -14.36 6.78
CA ASP A 655 -13.23 -15.68 7.41
C ASP A 655 -12.61 -15.57 8.81
N ILE A 656 -13.39 -15.02 9.75
CA ILE A 656 -13.01 -14.91 11.16
C ILE A 656 -13.30 -16.22 11.87
N ARG A 657 -12.29 -16.79 12.54
CA ARG A 657 -12.34 -18.09 13.20
C ARG A 657 -12.60 -17.99 14.70
N LEU A 658 -12.01 -17.02 15.37
CA LEU A 658 -12.09 -16.85 16.80
C LEU A 658 -12.18 -15.37 17.17
N THR A 659 -12.87 -15.05 18.27
CA THR A 659 -13.00 -13.68 18.77
C THR A 659 -12.83 -13.63 20.28
N ALA A 660 -12.34 -12.50 20.79
CA ALA A 660 -12.25 -12.19 22.21
C ALA A 660 -12.54 -10.71 22.45
N GLU A 661 -13.03 -10.37 23.64
CA GLU A 661 -13.24 -8.97 24.03
C GLU A 661 -12.03 -8.43 24.78
N LEU A 662 -11.65 -7.18 24.46
CA LEU A 662 -10.59 -6.42 25.11
C LEU A 662 -11.17 -5.09 25.59
N SER A 663 -11.13 -4.83 26.89
CA SER A 663 -11.48 -3.52 27.44
C SER A 663 -10.30 -2.56 27.34
N PHE A 664 -10.54 -1.31 26.95
CA PHE A 664 -9.53 -0.27 26.93
C PHE A 664 -9.92 0.91 27.79
N THR A 665 -8.95 1.50 28.48
CA THR A 665 -9.16 2.71 29.30
C THR A 665 -8.05 3.71 29.04
N THR A 666 -8.44 4.96 28.77
CA THR A 666 -7.54 6.11 28.59
C THR A 666 -7.98 7.27 29.48
N GLU A 667 -7.02 8.07 29.94
CA GLU A 667 -7.27 9.36 30.58
C GLU A 667 -7.29 10.51 29.54
N LYS A 668 -6.85 10.27 28.29
CA LYS A 668 -6.86 11.24 27.22
C LYS A 668 -8.30 11.60 26.87
N GLN A 669 -8.59 12.87 26.76
CA GLN A 669 -9.93 13.38 26.44
C GLN A 669 -9.85 14.28 25.20
N ILE A 670 -10.91 14.23 24.40
CA ILE A 670 -11.06 15.14 23.27
C ILE A 670 -11.59 16.48 23.86
N PRO A 671 -10.90 17.60 23.65
CA PRO A 671 -11.37 18.89 24.13
C PRO A 671 -12.76 19.24 23.55
N PHE A 672 -13.70 19.50 24.41
CA PHE A 672 -15.00 20.05 23.98
C PHE A 672 -14.94 21.57 24.05
N VAL A 673 -14.90 22.22 22.90
CA VAL A 673 -14.88 23.69 22.77
C VAL A 673 -16.22 24.16 22.24
N VAL A 674 -16.90 25.04 23.01
CA VAL A 674 -18.19 25.62 22.61
C VAL A 674 -17.96 26.77 21.66
N THR A 675 -18.64 26.72 20.50
CA THR A 675 -18.62 27.73 19.45
C THR A 675 -20.04 28.15 19.06
N LEU A 676 -20.17 29.12 18.18
CA LEU A 676 -21.49 29.52 17.61
C LEU A 676 -22.20 28.36 16.88
N THR A 677 -21.47 27.38 16.39
CA THR A 677 -22.03 26.22 15.69
C THR A 677 -22.30 25.02 16.59
N THR A 678 -21.86 25.05 17.85
CA THR A 678 -22.17 23.99 18.82
C THR A 678 -23.69 23.91 19.03
N THR A 679 -24.23 22.69 18.93
CA THR A 679 -25.67 22.47 19.04
C THR A 679 -26.15 22.39 20.49
N LEU A 680 -27.43 22.66 20.71
CA LEU A 680 -28.05 22.49 22.02
C LEU A 680 -27.99 21.03 22.48
N GLY A 681 -28.06 20.07 21.55
CA GLY A 681 -27.91 18.65 21.84
C GLY A 681 -26.55 18.30 22.38
N GLU A 682 -25.46 18.80 21.77
CA GLU A 682 -24.11 18.61 22.27
C GLU A 682 -23.93 19.16 23.69
N LEU A 683 -24.46 20.37 23.94
CA LEU A 683 -24.37 20.98 25.24
C LEU A 683 -25.24 20.27 26.32
N LEU A 684 -26.37 19.70 25.94
CA LEU A 684 -27.25 18.93 26.83
C LEU A 684 -26.70 17.54 27.15
N THR A 685 -25.88 16.99 26.25
CA THR A 685 -25.20 15.71 26.51
C THR A 685 -23.93 15.85 27.36
N CYS A 686 -23.32 17.03 27.38
CA CYS A 686 -22.14 17.28 28.21
C CYS A 686 -22.57 17.57 29.67
N PRO A 687 -22.11 16.74 30.67
CA PRO A 687 -22.53 16.89 32.06
C PRO A 687 -22.21 18.26 32.68
N LYS A 688 -21.13 18.91 32.24
CA LYS A 688 -20.73 20.24 32.76
C LYS A 688 -21.61 21.37 32.23
N THR A 689 -22.10 21.30 30.98
CA THR A 689 -22.87 22.36 30.33
C THR A 689 -24.39 22.14 30.40
N ALA A 690 -24.84 20.90 30.51
CA ALA A 690 -26.26 20.54 30.51
C ALA A 690 -27.10 21.32 31.53
N PRO A 691 -26.70 21.51 32.83
CA PRO A 691 -27.49 22.22 33.79
C PRO A 691 -27.78 23.69 33.38
N THR A 692 -26.77 24.35 32.84
CA THR A 692 -26.89 25.77 32.42
C THR A 692 -27.80 25.89 31.19
N ILE A 693 -27.68 24.97 30.22
CA ILE A 693 -28.54 24.96 29.04
C ILE A 693 -29.98 24.59 29.39
N MET A 694 -30.21 23.65 30.29
CA MET A 694 -31.55 23.31 30.76
C MET A 694 -32.21 24.50 31.43
N GLN A 695 -31.47 25.28 32.24
CA GLN A 695 -31.96 26.48 32.87
C GLN A 695 -32.30 27.58 31.86
N LEU A 696 -31.51 27.74 30.80
CA LEU A 696 -31.76 28.69 29.71
C LEU A 696 -32.99 28.30 28.89
N LEU A 697 -33.20 27.02 28.62
CA LEU A 697 -34.32 26.52 27.81
C LEU A 697 -35.63 26.40 28.59
N ALA A 698 -35.62 26.37 29.91
CA ALA A 698 -36.81 26.18 30.74
C ALA A 698 -37.92 27.22 30.48
N PRO A 699 -37.67 28.53 30.35
CA PRO A 699 -38.71 29.53 30.03
C PRO A 699 -39.28 29.36 28.62
N LEU A 700 -38.40 28.95 27.64
CA LEU A 700 -38.81 28.72 26.26
C LEU A 700 -39.71 27.47 26.13
N ALA A 701 -39.41 26.41 26.88
CA ALA A 701 -40.21 25.21 26.92
C ALA A 701 -41.60 25.46 27.54
N GLN A 702 -41.72 26.38 28.53
CA GLN A 702 -43.00 26.76 29.14
C GLN A 702 -43.87 27.61 28.20
N SER A 703 -43.26 28.40 27.33
CA SER A 703 -43.97 29.23 26.35
C SER A 703 -44.37 28.49 25.06
N ALA A 704 -43.71 27.38 24.75
CA ALA A 704 -44.06 26.54 23.62
C ALA A 704 -45.28 25.68 24.00
N GLY A 705 -46.50 26.14 23.63
CA GLY A 705 -47.75 25.38 23.84
C GLY A 705 -47.66 23.99 23.17
N THR A 706 -47.30 23.00 23.96
CA THR A 706 -47.18 21.61 23.50
C THR A 706 -48.50 20.82 23.65
N ASP A 707 -49.53 21.47 24.22
CA ASP A 707 -50.83 20.85 24.42
C ASP A 707 -51.52 20.59 23.09
N GLY A 708 -51.70 19.31 22.77
CA GLY A 708 -52.38 18.86 21.54
C GLY A 708 -51.47 18.41 20.39
N LEU A 709 -50.14 18.40 20.57
CA LEU A 709 -49.22 17.84 19.59
C LEU A 709 -49.24 16.31 19.65
N ASP A 710 -49.27 15.66 18.49
CA ASP A 710 -49.06 14.22 18.40
C ASP A 710 -47.59 13.83 18.67
N GLU A 711 -47.34 12.54 18.90
CA GLU A 711 -46.02 11.99 19.21
C GLU A 711 -44.99 12.29 18.09
N GLY A 712 -45.41 12.27 16.83
CA GLY A 712 -44.56 12.59 15.67
C GLY A 712 -44.11 14.04 15.69
N SER A 713 -45.03 14.96 15.92
CA SER A 713 -44.73 16.41 16.04
C SER A 713 -43.83 16.72 17.22
N MET A 714 -44.02 16.04 18.36
CA MET A 714 -43.14 16.20 19.54
C MET A 714 -41.74 15.69 19.28
N ASN A 715 -41.59 14.54 18.61
CA ASN A 715 -40.29 13.98 18.23
C ASN A 715 -39.56 14.86 17.21
N MET A 716 -40.28 15.41 16.23
CA MET A 716 -39.73 16.35 15.25
C MET A 716 -39.21 17.61 15.96
N MET A 717 -40.02 18.23 16.84
CA MET A 717 -39.64 19.43 17.59
C MET A 717 -38.41 19.15 18.47
N LYS A 718 -38.39 18.04 19.19
CA LYS A 718 -37.22 17.63 20.01
C LYS A 718 -35.96 17.50 19.19
N LYS A 719 -36.02 16.82 18.03
CA LYS A 719 -34.86 16.67 17.13
C LYS A 719 -34.41 18.03 16.61
N MET A 720 -35.32 18.90 16.16
CA MET A 720 -34.96 20.22 15.67
C MET A 720 -34.27 21.08 16.76
N ILE A 721 -34.74 21.01 18.01
CA ILE A 721 -34.11 21.73 19.13
C ILE A 721 -32.71 21.14 19.41
N MET A 722 -32.56 19.83 19.41
CA MET A 722 -31.27 19.19 19.67
C MET A 722 -30.21 19.56 18.61
N GLU A 723 -30.60 19.67 17.34
CA GLU A 723 -29.74 20.08 16.24
C GLU A 723 -29.55 21.59 16.08
N MET A 724 -30.24 22.42 16.92
CA MET A 724 -30.18 23.87 16.83
C MET A 724 -28.80 24.37 17.31
N PRO A 725 -28.01 25.06 16.47
CA PRO A 725 -26.72 25.62 16.88
C PRO A 725 -26.93 26.90 17.70
N LEU A 726 -25.98 27.21 18.59
CA LEU A 726 -26.05 28.41 19.47
C LEU A 726 -26.26 29.69 18.69
N LYS A 727 -25.71 29.84 17.48
CA LYS A 727 -25.96 31.01 16.62
C LYS A 727 -27.45 31.26 16.35
N SER A 728 -28.31 30.25 16.38
CA SER A 728 -29.75 30.41 16.16
C SER A 728 -30.47 31.04 17.32
N LEU A 729 -29.87 31.06 18.52
CA LEU A 729 -30.42 31.69 19.69
C LEU A 729 -30.48 33.24 19.59
N VAL A 730 -29.74 33.85 18.65
CA VAL A 730 -29.78 35.32 18.42
C VAL A 730 -31.15 35.81 17.98
N SER A 731 -32.03 34.92 17.52
CA SER A 731 -33.44 35.25 17.24
C SER A 731 -34.29 35.37 18.49
N VAL A 732 -33.81 34.90 19.65
CA VAL A 732 -34.54 34.80 20.90
C VAL A 732 -33.88 35.63 22.02
N ILE A 733 -32.56 35.70 22.02
CA ILE A 733 -31.77 36.50 22.98
C ILE A 733 -30.76 37.38 22.24
N PRO A 734 -30.33 38.51 22.80
CA PRO A 734 -29.33 39.38 22.20
C PRO A 734 -28.03 38.66 21.87
N GLY A 735 -27.37 38.97 20.74
CA GLY A 735 -26.19 38.30 20.26
C GLY A 735 -24.98 38.36 21.22
N ASP A 736 -24.83 39.50 21.92
CA ASP A 736 -23.82 39.66 22.96
C ASP A 736 -24.02 38.69 24.15
N GLN A 737 -25.26 38.35 24.47
CA GLN A 737 -25.59 37.34 25.49
C GLN A 737 -25.24 35.92 24.99
N VAL A 738 -25.36 35.62 23.68
CA VAL A 738 -24.93 34.35 23.12
C VAL A 738 -23.40 34.21 23.20
N GLU A 739 -22.66 35.27 22.89
CA GLU A 739 -21.21 35.29 23.02
C GLU A 739 -20.76 35.11 24.47
N LEU A 740 -21.41 35.78 25.40
CA LEU A 740 -21.14 35.64 26.84
C LEU A 740 -21.45 34.21 27.32
N LEU A 741 -22.53 33.60 26.85
CA LEU A 741 -22.87 32.21 27.14
C LEU A 741 -21.76 31.25 26.66
N ILE A 742 -21.27 31.45 25.44
CA ILE A 742 -20.13 30.64 24.89
C ILE A 742 -18.89 30.78 25.78
N GLN A 743 -18.54 32.00 26.18
CA GLN A 743 -17.41 32.23 27.08
C GLN A 743 -17.61 31.55 28.43
N GLN A 744 -18.80 31.65 29.03
CA GLN A 744 -19.12 30.98 30.30
C GLN A 744 -19.03 29.46 30.20
N MET A 745 -19.55 28.87 29.10
CA MET A 745 -19.47 27.43 28.85
C MET A 745 -18.01 26.96 28.73
N ASN A 746 -17.21 27.70 27.97
CA ASN A 746 -15.79 27.35 27.82
C ASN A 746 -15.00 27.48 29.13
N LEU A 747 -15.34 28.46 29.97
CA LEU A 747 -14.77 28.56 31.32
C LEU A 747 -15.18 27.38 32.23
N LEU A 748 -16.44 26.93 32.15
CA LEU A 748 -16.91 25.76 32.89
C LEU A 748 -16.21 24.47 32.43
N LEU A 749 -15.94 24.37 31.13
CA LEU A 749 -15.27 23.21 30.56
C LEU A 749 -13.77 23.17 30.93
N ALA A 750 -13.13 24.32 31.10
CA ALA A 750 -11.73 24.45 31.50
C ALA A 750 -11.48 24.14 32.99
N GLN A 751 -12.52 24.15 33.84
CA GLN A 751 -12.47 23.68 35.23
C GLN A 751 -12.62 22.16 35.33
#